data_30a629290afb9549f9c3501b2d49a179
#
_entry.id   30a629290afb9549f9c3501b2d49a179
#
_cell.length_a   1.000
_cell.length_b   1.000
_cell.length_c   1.000
_cell.angle_alpha   90.00
_cell.angle_beta   90.00
_cell.angle_gamma   90.00
#
_symmetry.space_group_name_H-M   'P 1'
#
loop_
_entity.id
_entity.type
_entity.pdbx_description
1 polymer ?
#
loop_
_entity_poly.entity_id
_entity_poly.type
_entity_poly.pdbx_seq_one_letter_code
_entity_poly.pdbx_strand_id
1 'polypeptide(L)'
;MCPLLLGPVRGRPNAPGMNFRAFAIAMVASGLLAASTSSNALAQVAAPTPKVSASPETPAGDAADYAKLVKGADEQTGLFTIWRKDGKVYLELRDDQFDTDYLEHIVPANGLGGFGFHSGDQFAQNGRLVRFHLTGKSVAMIWPHSLFLAQPGTPLATAVRESTADSVETILPVVAVNAAEKSHVVDASPLLGDLLDLTNGFNDAVGAEHDPSGSYHLDPTRTYFGPTKDFPQNAIVEADQTFASGKPGVIDTVPDARFVQMRVKYNFSQILSSPDYMPRLYDDRVGYWEDPHVAFDRDSERDNGRWYVLRWNVQPSDPTQKISPAKKPIVFYLDRSIPLEYRPAVRDGILEWNKAFERIGISNAVQVLDPPDDPAWDPDDIRYSVVRWVTDAPSEFGAEAQIVWDPRTGEIFRGGVLLDSNLGRTAKSAEKILSDALSFPADAPATTTGSRSVFDPAHDEASFGRGLAEQSAFGTVALAMMGDLNVDSFVYQRLKGVTLHEVGHDFGLSHNFIAHNAYSQAQLKSDRFTRANGTSASVMDYWPINLWPKGTSSGTWFPITLGPYDYHVIHWGYASVHGATTPQAEVPTLSRWASAASDPRYAFAGDEDGAFNGHAVDPRTAPFVLSNQPLEWCGTQLEMTKGFISTLDRRFPKVQQPWDDERYAFLSLFGRYATCARTFTHYIAGEHLTRGRVGDPGVQTALSPVARSEEWHAYTMLDKYVFDEAAWQFSPTTLRRLTYEEYIPFANFGYDPTPRHDVPIVEMIGALQGGALAYMYSPLVLQRLADMPTKAAPGSTMTLADLFAWTQTAIFHDIASGRPGGSQIHRNLQRRYARMLASMITAPSPGTPLDAQALARIELVDLAAGIHRSLGRKELEFQTRAHLAALASDVERALDARTVIPAS
;
A
#
# COMPACT_ATOMS: atom_id res chain seq x y z
N MET A 1 -0.97 -5.77 -1.81
CA MET A 1 -0.95 -6.66 -0.64
C MET A 1 -1.56 -5.94 0.50
N CYS A 2 -2.68 -6.40 0.97
CA CYS A 2 -3.33 -5.84 2.15
C CYS A 2 -2.35 -5.97 3.33
N PRO A 3 -2.01 -4.90 4.02
CA PRO A 3 -1.31 -5.05 5.29
C PRO A 3 -2.34 -5.47 6.34
N LEU A 4 -2.63 -6.83 6.43
CA LEU A 4 -2.46 -7.41 7.70
C LEU A 4 -3.15 -6.88 8.90
N LEU A 5 -4.15 -7.51 9.19
CA LEU A 5 -4.62 -7.80 10.53
C LEU A 5 -3.53 -8.56 11.35
N LEU A 6 -2.45 -7.92 11.68
CA LEU A 6 -1.63 -8.25 12.83
C LEU A 6 -1.82 -7.13 13.85
N GLY A 7 -2.75 -7.36 14.77
CA GLY A 7 -2.97 -6.49 15.90
C GLY A 7 -1.68 -6.22 16.66
N PRO A 8 -1.46 -5.01 17.17
CA PRO A 8 -0.26 -4.68 17.92
C PRO A 8 -0.25 -5.47 19.23
N VAL A 9 0.79 -6.26 19.43
CA VAL A 9 1.17 -6.75 20.76
C VAL A 9 1.38 -5.53 21.65
N ARG A 10 0.52 -5.37 22.64
CA ARG A 10 0.57 -4.27 23.59
C ARG A 10 1.95 -4.11 24.22
N GLY A 11 2.48 -2.97 24.04
CA GLY A 11 3.16 -2.19 25.03
C GLY A 11 4.56 -2.56 25.41
N ARG A 12 5.52 -1.90 24.78
CA ARG A 12 6.58 -1.15 25.45
C ARG A 12 7.10 -0.07 24.50
N PRO A 13 7.56 1.07 24.96
CA PRO A 13 7.90 2.18 24.09
C PRO A 13 9.19 1.91 23.33
N ASN A 14 9.15 2.21 22.03
CA ASN A 14 10.25 2.53 21.12
C ASN A 14 11.51 1.63 21.14
N ALA A 15 11.51 0.61 20.29
CA ALA A 15 12.74 0.17 19.66
C ALA A 15 12.62 0.46 18.15
N PRO A 16 13.66 0.97 17.49
CA PRO A 16 13.61 1.27 16.06
C PRO A 16 13.40 -0.02 15.26
N GLY A 17 12.60 0.07 14.19
CA GLY A 17 12.28 -1.04 13.32
C GLY A 17 13.55 -1.75 12.83
N MET A 18 13.69 -2.99 13.21
CA MET A 18 14.77 -3.85 12.72
C MET A 18 14.27 -4.53 11.44
N ASN A 19 14.94 -4.22 10.34
CA ASN A 19 14.87 -4.99 9.11
C ASN A 19 15.06 -6.49 9.39
N PHE A 20 14.26 -7.36 8.81
CA PHE A 20 14.36 -8.81 8.90
C PHE A 20 15.76 -9.37 8.53
N ARG A 21 16.57 -8.59 7.80
CA ARG A 21 17.99 -8.91 7.53
C ARG A 21 18.89 -8.88 8.77
N ALA A 22 18.48 -8.21 9.84
CA ALA A 22 19.27 -8.11 11.08
C ALA A 22 18.95 -9.20 12.11
N PHE A 23 17.81 -9.88 11.99
CA PHE A 23 17.39 -10.89 12.97
C PHE A 23 18.15 -12.21 12.88
N ALA A 24 18.68 -12.55 11.72
CA ALA A 24 19.46 -13.77 11.53
C ALA A 24 20.89 -13.70 12.12
N ILE A 25 21.39 -12.50 12.43
CA ILE A 25 22.81 -12.33 12.89
C ILE A 25 22.92 -12.19 14.43
N ALA A 26 21.84 -11.86 15.13
CA ALA A 26 21.88 -11.60 16.58
C ALA A 26 21.76 -12.85 17.47
N MET A 27 21.42 -14.02 16.93
CA MET A 27 21.23 -15.25 17.73
C MET A 27 22.45 -16.16 17.88
N VAL A 28 23.57 -15.84 17.28
CA VAL A 28 24.80 -16.71 17.34
C VAL A 28 25.85 -16.22 18.37
N ALA A 29 25.66 -15.06 18.99
CA ALA A 29 26.73 -14.46 19.83
C ALA A 29 26.48 -14.48 21.37
N SER A 30 25.46 -15.15 21.89
CA SER A 30 25.17 -15.12 23.34
C SER A 30 25.14 -16.48 24.06
N GLY A 31 25.91 -17.41 23.61
CA GLY A 31 26.01 -18.72 24.26
C GLY A 31 27.41 -19.07 24.72
N LEU A 32 27.99 -18.35 25.69
CA LEU A 32 29.12 -18.83 26.52
C LEU A 32 29.44 -17.75 27.58
N LEU A 33 28.94 -17.89 28.76
CA LEU A 33 29.58 -17.66 30.09
C LEU A 33 28.48 -17.45 31.16
N ALA A 34 28.24 -18.40 32.01
CA ALA A 34 28.35 -18.30 33.47
C ALA A 34 27.69 -19.51 34.14
N ALA A 35 28.51 -20.44 34.51
CA ALA A 35 28.20 -21.40 35.58
C ALA A 35 28.69 -20.83 36.90
N SER A 36 27.79 -20.53 37.85
CA SER A 36 28.10 -20.58 39.27
C SER A 36 26.80 -20.57 40.11
N THR A 37 26.53 -21.70 40.67
CA THR A 37 25.91 -22.01 41.98
C THR A 37 25.07 -20.97 42.71
N SER A 38 23.79 -21.31 42.94
CA SER A 38 23.18 -21.17 44.28
C SER A 38 21.95 -22.08 44.34
N SER A 39 22.07 -23.09 45.26
CA SER A 39 20.99 -23.93 45.73
C SER A 39 19.99 -23.14 46.57
N ASN A 40 18.72 -23.17 46.24
CA ASN A 40 17.66 -22.99 47.23
C ASN A 40 16.46 -23.86 46.88
N ALA A 41 16.15 -24.76 47.80
CA ALA A 41 15.04 -25.67 47.80
C ALA A 41 13.70 -24.91 47.84
N LEU A 42 12.84 -25.17 46.86
CA LEU A 42 11.40 -24.88 46.99
C LEU A 42 10.62 -26.17 46.89
N ALA A 43 9.79 -26.37 47.90
CA ALA A 43 8.96 -27.53 48.11
C ALA A 43 8.06 -27.85 46.91
N GLN A 44 8.05 -29.09 46.49
CA GLN A 44 7.08 -29.70 45.60
C GLN A 44 5.69 -29.72 46.30
N VAL A 45 4.77 -28.94 45.75
CA VAL A 45 3.35 -29.17 45.91
C VAL A 45 2.92 -30.00 44.69
N ALA A 46 2.70 -31.29 44.90
CA ALA A 46 2.18 -32.18 43.89
C ALA A 46 0.75 -31.80 43.52
N ALA A 47 0.52 -31.33 42.33
CA ALA A 47 -0.82 -31.29 41.75
C ALA A 47 -1.27 -32.70 41.36
N PRO A 48 -2.54 -33.07 41.56
CA PRO A 48 -3.01 -34.41 41.22
C PRO A 48 -3.05 -34.57 39.70
N THR A 49 -2.32 -35.56 39.21
CA THR A 49 -2.44 -36.08 37.83
C THR A 49 -3.86 -36.57 37.58
N PRO A 50 -4.54 -36.11 36.53
CA PRO A 50 -5.78 -36.77 36.15
C PRO A 50 -5.43 -38.17 35.61
N LYS A 51 -5.96 -39.19 36.23
CA LYS A 51 -5.96 -40.53 35.67
C LYS A 51 -6.83 -40.50 34.44
N VAL A 52 -6.23 -40.50 33.25
CA VAL A 52 -6.92 -40.90 32.03
C VAL A 52 -7.13 -42.40 32.10
N SER A 53 -8.34 -42.81 32.43
CA SER A 53 -8.80 -44.16 32.29
C SER A 53 -9.06 -44.37 30.79
N ALA A 54 -8.15 -45.03 30.12
CA ALA A 54 -8.37 -45.54 28.77
C ALA A 54 -9.31 -46.75 28.86
N SER A 55 -10.59 -46.50 28.71
CA SER A 55 -11.51 -47.51 28.24
C SER A 55 -11.45 -47.56 26.71
N PRO A 56 -11.41 -48.72 26.08
CA PRO A 56 -11.54 -48.85 24.66
C PRO A 56 -12.98 -48.48 24.27
N GLU A 57 -13.19 -47.23 23.89
CA GLU A 57 -14.46 -46.79 23.30
C GLU A 57 -14.54 -47.25 21.85
N THR A 58 -15.64 -47.89 21.51
CA THR A 58 -16.13 -48.26 20.20
C THR A 58 -15.94 -47.11 19.19
N PRO A 59 -15.60 -47.36 17.92
CA PRO A 59 -15.43 -46.31 16.91
C PRO A 59 -16.69 -45.46 16.84
N ALA A 60 -16.54 -44.17 16.94
CA ALA A 60 -17.65 -43.24 16.81
C ALA A 60 -18.11 -43.15 15.37
N GLY A 61 -19.40 -43.12 15.19
CA GLY A 61 -20.06 -42.94 13.92
C GLY A 61 -20.27 -44.26 13.20
N ASP A 62 -21.23 -45.02 13.68
CA ASP A 62 -21.72 -46.22 12.97
C ASP A 62 -22.29 -45.82 11.59
N ALA A 63 -22.32 -46.77 10.64
CA ALA A 63 -23.05 -46.65 9.37
C ALA A 63 -24.51 -46.20 9.54
N ALA A 64 -25.11 -46.45 10.72
CA ALA A 64 -26.42 -45.92 11.11
C ALA A 64 -26.43 -44.39 11.31
N ASP A 65 -25.40 -43.81 11.87
CA ASP A 65 -25.30 -42.33 12.04
C ASP A 65 -25.07 -41.62 10.69
N TYR A 66 -24.27 -42.20 9.81
CA TYR A 66 -24.12 -41.73 8.44
C TYR A 66 -25.46 -41.76 7.71
N ALA A 67 -26.14 -42.90 7.66
CA ALA A 67 -27.44 -43.04 7.01
C ALA A 67 -28.51 -42.07 7.57
N LYS A 68 -28.45 -41.78 8.88
CA LYS A 68 -29.34 -40.80 9.51
C LYS A 68 -28.97 -39.37 9.13
N LEU A 69 -27.68 -39.02 9.01
CA LEU A 69 -27.20 -37.69 8.64
C LEU A 69 -27.62 -37.38 7.20
N VAL A 70 -27.26 -38.24 6.25
CA VAL A 70 -27.49 -37.98 4.81
C VAL A 70 -28.97 -38.07 4.43
N LYS A 71 -29.80 -38.74 5.21
CA LYS A 71 -31.23 -38.81 4.93
C LYS A 71 -31.92 -37.46 5.01
N GLY A 72 -32.29 -36.93 3.84
CA GLY A 72 -32.95 -35.63 3.69
C GLY A 72 -32.00 -34.44 3.85
N ALA A 73 -30.69 -34.66 3.72
CA ALA A 73 -29.71 -33.64 3.56
C ALA A 73 -29.56 -33.29 2.07
N ASP A 74 -29.19 -32.03 1.77
CA ASP A 74 -28.78 -31.60 0.44
C ASP A 74 -27.31 -31.95 0.26
N GLU A 75 -26.99 -32.58 -0.89
CA GLU A 75 -25.64 -33.05 -1.25
C GLU A 75 -25.02 -32.18 -2.34
N GLN A 76 -23.75 -31.80 -2.15
CA GLN A 76 -22.92 -31.19 -3.18
C GLN A 76 -21.62 -31.99 -3.27
N THR A 77 -21.25 -32.44 -4.47
CA THR A 77 -20.06 -33.27 -4.71
C THR A 77 -19.06 -32.57 -5.60
N GLY A 78 -17.82 -32.40 -5.15
CA GLY A 78 -16.74 -31.77 -5.85
C GLY A 78 -15.38 -32.18 -5.31
N LEU A 79 -14.60 -31.21 -4.77
CA LEU A 79 -13.34 -31.49 -4.09
C LEU A 79 -13.54 -32.36 -2.85
N PHE A 80 -14.54 -32.02 -2.06
CA PHE A 80 -15.04 -32.82 -0.92
C PHE A 80 -16.46 -33.31 -1.24
N THR A 81 -17.22 -33.71 -0.24
CA THR A 81 -18.68 -33.76 -0.32
C THR A 81 -19.25 -32.90 0.78
N ILE A 82 -20.06 -31.92 0.42
CA ILE A 82 -20.70 -31.00 1.36
C ILE A 82 -22.16 -31.43 1.57
N TRP A 83 -22.52 -31.68 2.84
CA TRP A 83 -23.89 -31.97 3.24
C TRP A 83 -24.50 -30.79 3.97
N ARG A 84 -25.72 -30.43 3.61
CA ARG A 84 -26.49 -29.39 4.32
C ARG A 84 -27.75 -29.99 4.91
N LYS A 85 -27.96 -29.80 6.21
CA LYS A 85 -29.13 -30.27 6.91
C LYS A 85 -29.46 -29.40 8.10
N ASP A 86 -30.73 -29.03 8.24
CA ASP A 86 -31.27 -28.28 9.40
C ASP A 86 -30.42 -27.03 9.77
N GLY A 87 -29.95 -26.31 8.77
CA GLY A 87 -29.12 -25.12 8.93
C GLY A 87 -27.64 -25.38 9.27
N LYS A 88 -27.23 -26.66 9.35
CA LYS A 88 -25.86 -27.06 9.54
C LYS A 88 -25.17 -27.45 8.23
N VAL A 89 -23.85 -27.28 8.21
CA VAL A 89 -22.96 -27.71 7.13
C VAL A 89 -22.02 -28.77 7.66
N TYR A 90 -21.84 -29.82 6.86
CA TYR A 90 -20.91 -30.90 7.15
C TYR A 90 -20.00 -31.12 5.95
N LEU A 91 -18.73 -31.41 6.21
CA LEU A 91 -17.75 -31.78 5.19
C LEU A 91 -17.47 -33.28 5.30
N GLU A 92 -17.59 -33.99 4.19
CA GLU A 92 -17.18 -35.39 4.10
C GLU A 92 -15.82 -35.47 3.43
N LEU A 93 -14.81 -35.92 4.18
CA LEU A 93 -13.42 -36.02 3.77
C LEU A 93 -13.04 -37.51 3.64
N ARG A 94 -12.46 -37.90 2.49
CA ARG A 94 -11.98 -39.29 2.30
C ARG A 94 -10.63 -39.48 3.01
N ASP A 95 -10.29 -40.73 3.31
CA ASP A 95 -9.06 -41.11 3.99
C ASP A 95 -7.80 -40.60 3.27
N ASP A 96 -7.83 -40.53 1.91
CA ASP A 96 -6.73 -40.03 1.07
C ASP A 96 -6.61 -38.51 1.04
N GLN A 97 -7.56 -37.80 1.61
CA GLN A 97 -7.57 -36.34 1.70
C GLN A 97 -6.97 -35.80 3.02
N PHE A 98 -6.82 -36.67 4.02
CA PHE A 98 -6.12 -36.33 5.26
C PHE A 98 -4.61 -36.22 5.02
N ASP A 99 -3.97 -35.38 5.84
CA ASP A 99 -2.53 -35.11 5.80
C ASP A 99 -2.02 -34.64 4.39
N THR A 100 -2.94 -34.11 3.59
CA THR A 100 -2.68 -33.49 2.31
C THR A 100 -2.81 -31.96 2.45
N ASP A 101 -1.89 -31.23 1.82
CA ASP A 101 -1.94 -29.77 1.84
C ASP A 101 -2.94 -29.24 0.80
N TYR A 102 -3.78 -28.31 1.23
CA TYR A 102 -4.67 -27.52 0.38
C TYR A 102 -4.27 -26.05 0.47
N LEU A 103 -4.70 -25.25 -0.48
CA LEU A 103 -4.70 -23.80 -0.35
C LEU A 103 -6.00 -23.36 0.31
N GLU A 104 -5.89 -22.52 1.31
CA GLU A 104 -7.00 -21.80 1.86
C GLU A 104 -6.88 -20.32 1.46
N HIS A 105 -7.92 -19.79 0.83
CA HIS A 105 -8.07 -18.37 0.63
C HIS A 105 -9.46 -17.93 1.11
N ILE A 106 -9.51 -16.78 1.77
CA ILE A 106 -10.71 -16.35 2.47
C ILE A 106 -11.11 -15.01 1.91
N VAL A 107 -12.38 -14.91 1.52
CA VAL A 107 -12.91 -13.79 0.73
C VAL A 107 -14.20 -13.27 1.38
N PRO A 108 -14.36 -11.96 1.61
CA PRO A 108 -15.65 -11.41 1.96
C PRO A 108 -16.59 -11.47 0.75
N ALA A 109 -17.79 -12.01 0.97
CA ALA A 109 -18.85 -12.04 -0.05
C ALA A 109 -19.62 -10.72 -0.13
N ASN A 110 -19.50 -9.85 0.87
CA ASN A 110 -20.01 -8.50 0.89
C ASN A 110 -18.95 -7.52 1.41
N GLY A 111 -19.07 -6.25 1.04
CA GLY A 111 -18.35 -5.15 1.65
C GLY A 111 -19.20 -4.38 2.66
N LEU A 112 -18.60 -3.36 3.26
CA LEU A 112 -19.28 -2.39 4.12
C LEU A 112 -19.66 -1.10 3.37
N GLY A 113 -19.32 -1.00 2.07
CA GLY A 113 -19.50 0.23 1.28
C GLY A 113 -18.44 1.29 1.61
N GLY A 114 -17.36 0.90 2.21
CA GLY A 114 -16.20 1.64 2.71
C GLY A 114 -15.54 0.92 3.87
N PHE A 115 -14.66 1.60 4.60
CA PHE A 115 -13.95 1.09 5.77
C PHE A 115 -12.96 -0.05 5.46
N GLY A 116 -12.43 -0.11 4.24
CA GLY A 116 -11.45 -1.13 3.84
C GLY A 116 -12.00 -2.56 3.71
N PHE A 117 -13.32 -2.74 3.66
CA PHE A 117 -13.95 -4.05 3.46
C PHE A 117 -14.69 -4.10 2.13
N HIS A 118 -14.14 -4.82 1.16
CA HIS A 118 -14.66 -4.91 -0.20
C HIS A 118 -15.06 -6.34 -0.56
N SER A 119 -16.16 -6.51 -1.27
CA SER A 119 -16.56 -7.83 -1.77
C SER A 119 -15.52 -8.38 -2.75
N GLY A 120 -15.02 -9.56 -2.50
CA GLY A 120 -14.05 -10.23 -3.36
C GLY A 120 -12.60 -9.92 -3.02
N ASP A 121 -12.34 -9.06 -2.03
CA ASP A 121 -11.03 -8.86 -1.45
C ASP A 121 -10.50 -10.17 -0.84
N GLN A 122 -9.21 -10.26 -0.53
CA GLN A 122 -8.63 -11.44 0.08
C GLN A 122 -8.22 -11.14 1.51
N PHE A 123 -8.92 -11.76 2.47
CA PHE A 123 -8.55 -11.72 3.87
C PHE A 123 -7.45 -12.74 4.15
N ALA A 124 -6.52 -12.36 4.99
CA ALA A 124 -5.34 -13.12 5.35
C ALA A 124 -4.41 -13.43 4.15
N GLN A 125 -3.23 -13.90 4.45
CA GLN A 125 -2.16 -14.11 3.47
C GLN A 125 -2.63 -14.95 2.28
N ASN A 126 -2.51 -14.39 1.09
CA ASN A 126 -2.79 -15.05 -0.16
C ASN A 126 -1.93 -16.33 -0.28
N GLY A 127 -2.54 -17.47 -0.55
CA GLY A 127 -1.80 -18.72 -0.67
C GLY A 127 -1.44 -19.41 0.64
N ARG A 128 -2.25 -19.25 1.69
CA ARG A 128 -2.07 -19.98 2.94
C ARG A 128 -2.33 -21.48 2.75
N LEU A 129 -1.41 -22.32 3.26
CA LEU A 129 -1.63 -23.78 3.28
C LEU A 129 -2.56 -24.16 4.43
N VAL A 130 -3.42 -25.14 4.20
CA VAL A 130 -4.21 -25.79 5.24
C VAL A 130 -4.15 -27.31 5.07
N ARG A 131 -4.11 -28.04 6.20
CA ARG A 131 -4.08 -29.50 6.23
C ARG A 131 -5.16 -30.01 7.17
N PHE A 132 -5.90 -31.01 6.73
CA PHE A 132 -6.85 -31.71 7.58
C PHE A 132 -6.19 -32.96 8.20
N HIS A 133 -6.03 -32.96 9.52
CA HIS A 133 -5.40 -34.07 10.26
C HIS A 133 -6.41 -34.79 11.12
N LEU A 134 -6.63 -36.08 10.82
CA LEU A 134 -7.56 -36.90 11.58
C LEU A 134 -6.95 -37.33 12.91
N THR A 135 -7.60 -36.98 14.02
CA THR A 135 -7.15 -37.37 15.37
C THR A 135 -8.31 -37.91 16.21
N GLY A 136 -8.43 -39.21 16.26
CA GLY A 136 -9.52 -39.90 17.01
C GLY A 136 -10.92 -39.57 16.44
N LYS A 137 -11.68 -38.78 17.19
CA LYS A 137 -13.05 -38.35 16.81
C LYS A 137 -13.10 -36.89 16.30
N SER A 138 -12.00 -36.34 15.84
CA SER A 138 -11.90 -34.95 15.40
C SER A 138 -10.94 -34.83 14.23
N VAL A 139 -11.11 -33.77 13.44
CA VAL A 139 -10.19 -33.36 12.39
C VAL A 139 -9.64 -31.98 12.77
N ALA A 140 -8.34 -31.88 12.93
CA ALA A 140 -7.65 -30.61 13.11
C ALA A 140 -7.43 -29.95 11.76
N MET A 141 -7.84 -28.70 11.63
CA MET A 141 -7.39 -27.81 10.54
C MET A 141 -6.07 -27.16 10.97
N ILE A 142 -5.02 -27.44 10.24
CA ILE A 142 -3.64 -27.07 10.60
C ILE A 142 -3.06 -26.20 9.51
N TRP A 143 -2.43 -25.09 9.89
CA TRP A 143 -1.52 -24.33 9.03
C TRP A 143 -0.12 -24.89 9.18
N PRO A 144 0.36 -25.67 8.21
CA PRO A 144 1.70 -26.22 8.28
C PRO A 144 2.75 -25.11 8.14
N HIS A 145 3.82 -25.24 8.90
CA HIS A 145 4.95 -24.35 8.77
C HIS A 145 5.60 -24.49 7.39
N SER A 146 5.69 -23.41 6.60
CA SER A 146 6.23 -23.41 5.25
C SER A 146 7.50 -22.54 5.07
N LEU A 147 7.84 -21.70 6.07
CA LEU A 147 8.95 -20.76 5.97
C LEU A 147 10.32 -21.46 5.96
N PHE A 148 10.51 -22.54 6.75
CA PHE A 148 11.79 -23.23 6.87
C PHE A 148 11.81 -24.48 6.01
N LEU A 149 12.78 -24.53 5.09
CA LEU A 149 12.92 -25.64 4.13
C LEU A 149 14.12 -26.52 4.46
N ALA A 150 13.96 -27.81 4.31
CA ALA A 150 15.07 -28.76 4.29
C ALA A 150 14.73 -29.91 3.34
N GLN A 151 15.75 -30.53 2.74
CA GLN A 151 15.53 -31.63 1.81
C GLN A 151 14.82 -32.80 2.51
N PRO A 152 13.66 -33.25 2.03
CA PRO A 152 12.90 -34.34 2.65
C PRO A 152 13.75 -35.63 2.83
N GLY A 153 13.54 -36.31 3.96
CA GLY A 153 14.27 -37.55 4.30
C GLY A 153 15.68 -37.36 4.85
N THR A 154 16.12 -36.10 5.02
CA THR A 154 17.43 -35.80 5.65
C THR A 154 17.32 -35.61 7.16
N PRO A 155 18.42 -35.76 7.93
CA PRO A 155 18.43 -35.38 9.35
C PRO A 155 18.04 -33.92 9.60
N LEU A 156 18.41 -32.99 8.70
CA LEU A 156 18.04 -31.56 8.79
C LEU A 156 16.55 -31.36 8.64
N ALA A 157 15.87 -32.11 7.77
CA ALA A 157 14.42 -32.07 7.68
C ALA A 157 13.73 -32.50 8.98
N THR A 158 14.32 -33.45 9.70
CA THR A 158 13.86 -33.85 11.03
C THR A 158 14.09 -32.72 12.03
N ALA A 159 15.28 -32.13 12.04
CA ALA A 159 15.62 -31.03 12.95
C ALA A 159 14.74 -29.80 12.71
N VAL A 160 14.47 -29.43 11.46
CA VAL A 160 13.52 -28.34 11.13
C VAL A 160 12.14 -28.65 11.71
N ARG A 161 11.59 -29.82 11.45
CA ARG A 161 10.27 -30.22 11.94
C ARG A 161 10.18 -30.24 13.48
N GLU A 162 11.27 -30.59 14.15
CA GLU A 162 11.34 -30.58 15.63
C GLU A 162 11.56 -29.19 16.23
N SER A 163 12.05 -28.25 15.42
CA SER A 163 12.37 -26.86 15.84
C SER A 163 11.31 -25.85 15.46
N THR A 164 10.28 -26.25 14.71
CA THR A 164 9.18 -25.38 14.24
C THR A 164 7.85 -25.90 14.75
N ALA A 165 6.86 -25.04 14.79
CA ALA A 165 5.49 -25.40 15.16
C ALA A 165 4.52 -25.07 14.03
N ASP A 166 3.59 -25.97 13.78
CA ASP A 166 2.39 -25.67 12.99
C ASP A 166 1.39 -24.90 13.86
N SER A 167 0.44 -24.23 13.23
CA SER A 167 -0.68 -23.58 13.92
C SER A 167 -1.96 -24.38 13.72
N VAL A 168 -2.70 -24.64 14.79
CA VAL A 168 -4.03 -25.24 14.70
C VAL A 168 -5.07 -24.14 14.61
N GLU A 169 -5.75 -24.04 13.49
CA GLU A 169 -6.77 -23.03 13.26
C GLU A 169 -8.04 -23.36 14.03
N THR A 170 -8.54 -24.58 13.84
CA THR A 170 -9.73 -25.06 14.55
C THR A 170 -9.79 -26.60 14.58
N ILE A 171 -10.73 -27.12 15.34
CA ILE A 171 -11.00 -28.58 15.45
C ILE A 171 -12.43 -28.86 15.00
N LEU A 172 -12.60 -29.70 13.99
CA LEU A 172 -13.88 -30.11 13.45
C LEU A 172 -14.26 -31.48 14.03
N PRO A 173 -15.41 -31.63 14.75
CA PRO A 173 -15.84 -32.90 15.30
C PRO A 173 -16.26 -33.91 14.21
N VAL A 174 -15.78 -35.12 14.24
CA VAL A 174 -16.31 -36.23 13.41
C VAL A 174 -17.66 -36.66 13.94
N VAL A 175 -18.70 -36.60 13.12
CA VAL A 175 -20.09 -36.90 13.48
C VAL A 175 -20.61 -38.18 12.86
N ALA A 176 -19.97 -38.62 11.76
CA ALA A 176 -20.30 -39.90 11.12
C ALA A 176 -19.12 -40.43 10.30
N VAL A 177 -19.14 -41.71 9.99
CA VAL A 177 -18.16 -42.38 9.12
C VAL A 177 -18.88 -43.12 8.01
N ASN A 178 -18.50 -42.93 6.78
CA ASN A 178 -18.94 -43.67 5.62
C ASN A 178 -17.92 -44.79 5.29
N ALA A 179 -18.13 -45.95 5.84
CA ALA A 179 -17.22 -47.07 5.66
C ALA A 179 -17.13 -47.56 4.20
N ALA A 180 -18.16 -47.31 3.36
CA ALA A 180 -18.17 -47.72 1.97
C ALA A 180 -17.22 -46.89 1.13
N GLU A 181 -17.19 -45.55 1.35
CA GLU A 181 -16.35 -44.60 0.64
C GLU A 181 -15.03 -44.32 1.40
N LYS A 182 -14.82 -44.92 2.56
CA LYS A 182 -13.67 -44.65 3.45
C LYS A 182 -13.53 -43.13 3.70
N SER A 183 -14.60 -42.54 4.22
CA SER A 183 -14.65 -41.11 4.48
C SER A 183 -15.21 -40.80 5.87
N HIS A 184 -14.88 -39.60 6.35
CA HIS A 184 -15.30 -39.09 7.65
C HIS A 184 -16.10 -37.80 7.45
N VAL A 185 -17.28 -37.73 8.07
CA VAL A 185 -18.14 -36.54 8.03
C VAL A 185 -17.86 -35.70 9.26
N VAL A 186 -17.43 -34.46 9.07
CA VAL A 186 -17.17 -33.51 10.16
C VAL A 186 -18.23 -32.43 10.22
N ASP A 187 -18.56 -31.95 11.41
CA ASP A 187 -19.39 -30.75 11.61
C ASP A 187 -18.55 -29.51 11.35
N ALA A 188 -18.93 -28.72 10.39
CA ALA A 188 -18.23 -27.49 10.01
C ALA A 188 -18.57 -26.28 10.91
N SER A 189 -19.43 -26.45 11.94
CA SER A 189 -19.85 -25.31 12.80
C SER A 189 -18.71 -24.49 13.41
N PRO A 190 -17.50 -25.03 13.69
CA PRO A 190 -16.37 -24.20 14.13
C PRO A 190 -15.93 -23.12 13.14
N LEU A 191 -16.22 -23.24 11.83
CA LEU A 191 -15.96 -22.19 10.84
C LEU A 191 -16.83 -20.94 11.03
N LEU A 192 -17.89 -21.03 11.88
CA LEU A 192 -18.70 -19.88 12.26
C LEU A 192 -18.00 -19.00 13.33
N GLY A 193 -16.89 -19.47 13.89
CA GLY A 193 -16.07 -18.70 14.83
C GLY A 193 -15.27 -17.60 14.15
N ASP A 194 -14.70 -16.70 14.95
CA ASP A 194 -13.80 -15.64 14.47
C ASP A 194 -12.37 -16.20 14.26
N LEU A 195 -12.20 -17.04 13.25
CA LEU A 195 -10.92 -17.71 12.97
C LEU A 195 -9.86 -16.77 12.39
N LEU A 196 -10.29 -15.64 11.83
CA LEU A 196 -9.42 -14.66 11.15
C LEU A 196 -9.12 -13.44 12.00
N ASP A 197 -9.58 -13.42 13.26
CA ASP A 197 -9.49 -12.21 14.10
C ASP A 197 -10.17 -10.98 13.45
N LEU A 198 -11.28 -11.23 12.72
CA LEU A 198 -12.06 -10.15 12.08
C LEU A 198 -12.62 -9.16 13.08
N THR A 199 -12.82 -9.58 14.34
CA THR A 199 -13.22 -8.69 15.43
C THR A 199 -12.25 -7.53 15.59
N ASN A 200 -10.95 -7.79 15.63
CA ASN A 200 -9.93 -6.73 15.73
C ASN A 200 -9.86 -5.90 14.46
N GLY A 201 -9.79 -6.54 13.30
CA GLY A 201 -9.75 -5.81 12.02
C GLY A 201 -10.97 -4.92 11.80
N PHE A 202 -12.15 -5.38 12.18
CA PHE A 202 -13.36 -4.58 12.13
C PHE A 202 -13.31 -3.39 13.10
N ASN A 203 -12.84 -3.59 14.33
CA ASN A 203 -12.68 -2.53 15.31
C ASN A 203 -11.67 -1.48 14.87
N ASP A 204 -10.55 -1.89 14.27
CA ASP A 204 -9.54 -0.99 13.71
C ASP A 204 -10.13 -0.16 12.55
N ALA A 205 -10.82 -0.81 11.61
CA ALA A 205 -11.40 -0.16 10.45
C ALA A 205 -12.46 0.91 10.81
N VAL A 206 -13.29 0.63 11.82
CA VAL A 206 -14.31 1.59 12.29
C VAL A 206 -13.80 2.54 13.39
N GLY A 207 -12.52 2.49 13.74
CA GLY A 207 -11.91 3.35 14.77
C GLY A 207 -12.37 3.03 16.20
N ALA A 208 -12.98 1.87 16.44
CA ALA A 208 -13.47 1.47 17.76
C ALA A 208 -12.35 1.04 18.73
N GLU A 209 -11.14 0.85 18.24
CA GLU A 209 -9.95 0.56 19.07
C GLU A 209 -9.63 1.69 20.09
N HIS A 210 -10.03 2.92 19.78
CA HIS A 210 -9.80 4.11 20.62
C HIS A 210 -10.84 4.26 21.72
N ASP A 211 -11.99 3.61 21.62
CA ASP A 211 -13.05 3.55 22.66
C ASP A 211 -13.48 2.08 22.90
N PRO A 212 -12.85 1.37 23.86
CA PRO A 212 -13.21 -0.03 24.14
C PRO A 212 -14.69 -0.23 24.54
N SER A 213 -15.40 0.82 24.93
CA SER A 213 -16.84 0.73 25.23
C SER A 213 -17.71 0.60 23.99
N GLY A 214 -17.17 0.95 22.83
CA GLY A 214 -17.80 0.84 21.50
C GLY A 214 -17.34 -0.38 20.70
N SER A 215 -16.40 -1.17 21.22
CA SER A 215 -15.85 -2.32 20.50
C SER A 215 -16.89 -3.35 20.08
N TYR A 216 -16.69 -3.88 18.91
CA TYR A 216 -17.48 -4.96 18.34
C TYR A 216 -16.93 -6.34 18.76
N HIS A 217 -17.81 -7.33 18.79
CA HIS A 217 -17.46 -8.73 19.03
C HIS A 217 -18.38 -9.63 18.20
N LEU A 218 -17.91 -10.81 17.85
CA LEU A 218 -18.73 -11.80 17.15
C LEU A 218 -19.93 -12.19 18.01
N ASP A 219 -21.14 -12.12 17.44
CA ASP A 219 -22.38 -12.59 18.06
C ASP A 219 -22.78 -13.99 17.52
N PRO A 220 -22.50 -15.06 18.25
CA PRO A 220 -22.79 -16.42 17.75
C PRO A 220 -24.29 -16.71 17.63
N THR A 221 -25.14 -15.89 18.25
CA THR A 221 -26.62 -16.08 18.18
C THR A 221 -27.21 -15.54 16.89
N ARG A 222 -26.44 -14.70 16.17
CA ARG A 222 -26.80 -14.08 14.89
C ARG A 222 -25.89 -14.52 13.75
N THR A 223 -25.00 -15.49 14.02
CA THR A 223 -24.07 -16.05 13.05
C THR A 223 -24.56 -17.41 12.56
N TYR A 224 -24.53 -17.63 11.25
CA TYR A 224 -25.07 -18.83 10.62
C TYR A 224 -24.36 -19.12 9.29
N PHE A 225 -24.56 -20.33 8.73
CA PHE A 225 -24.01 -20.69 7.43
C PHE A 225 -24.79 -20.05 6.29
N GLY A 226 -24.10 -19.35 5.42
CA GLY A 226 -24.55 -18.89 4.12
C GLY A 226 -24.58 -20.02 3.08
N PRO A 227 -24.55 -19.70 1.77
CA PRO A 227 -24.42 -20.67 0.69
C PRO A 227 -23.15 -21.51 0.79
N THR A 228 -23.21 -22.73 0.21
CA THR A 228 -22.05 -23.57 -0.02
C THR A 228 -21.95 -23.94 -1.47
N LYS A 229 -20.75 -24.15 -1.99
CA LYS A 229 -20.48 -24.65 -3.34
C LYS A 229 -19.30 -25.61 -3.30
N ASP A 230 -19.41 -26.70 -4.03
CA ASP A 230 -18.34 -27.68 -4.14
C ASP A 230 -18.02 -27.91 -5.63
N PHE A 231 -16.83 -27.49 -6.03
CA PHE A 231 -16.31 -27.58 -7.37
C PHE A 231 -15.26 -28.70 -7.45
N PRO A 232 -14.91 -29.20 -8.65
CA PRO A 232 -13.93 -30.28 -8.75
C PRO A 232 -12.57 -30.01 -8.10
N GLN A 233 -12.19 -28.74 -7.96
CA GLN A 233 -10.86 -28.31 -7.48
C GLN A 233 -10.92 -27.43 -6.24
N ASN A 234 -12.10 -26.99 -5.82
CA ASN A 234 -12.25 -26.21 -4.60
C ASN A 234 -13.65 -26.33 -3.99
N ALA A 235 -13.70 -26.21 -2.67
CA ALA A 235 -14.92 -26.20 -1.87
C ALA A 235 -15.06 -24.87 -1.14
N ILE A 236 -16.25 -24.27 -1.19
CA ILE A 236 -16.57 -22.98 -0.59
C ILE A 236 -17.62 -23.17 0.50
N VAL A 237 -17.32 -22.70 1.69
CA VAL A 237 -18.27 -22.63 2.81
C VAL A 237 -18.40 -21.16 3.22
N GLU A 238 -19.60 -20.59 3.08
CA GLU A 238 -19.87 -19.23 3.53
C GLU A 238 -20.37 -19.22 4.97
N ALA A 239 -19.74 -18.39 5.80
CA ALA A 239 -20.14 -18.09 7.18
C ALA A 239 -20.66 -16.65 7.24
N ASP A 240 -21.93 -16.47 7.53
CA ASP A 240 -22.58 -15.19 7.73
C ASP A 240 -22.40 -14.77 9.18
N GLN A 241 -21.30 -14.07 9.46
CA GLN A 241 -20.89 -13.63 10.79
C GLN A 241 -21.49 -12.28 11.13
N THR A 242 -22.01 -12.13 12.34
CA THR A 242 -22.53 -10.84 12.82
C THR A 242 -21.66 -10.32 13.94
N PHE A 243 -21.15 -9.09 13.76
CA PHE A 243 -20.40 -8.36 14.78
C PHE A 243 -21.34 -7.40 15.49
N ALA A 244 -21.35 -7.43 16.81
CA ALA A 244 -22.26 -6.66 17.64
C ALA A 244 -21.52 -5.71 18.58
N SER A 245 -22.05 -4.49 18.74
CA SER A 245 -21.61 -3.54 19.75
C SER A 245 -22.81 -2.97 20.52
N GLY A 246 -22.66 -2.86 21.83
CA GLY A 246 -23.69 -2.23 22.70
C GLY A 246 -23.68 -0.70 22.62
N LYS A 247 -22.58 -0.10 22.12
CA LYS A 247 -22.38 1.35 21.96
C LYS A 247 -21.62 1.61 20.65
N PRO A 248 -22.21 1.32 19.51
CA PRO A 248 -21.53 1.42 18.24
C PRO A 248 -21.09 2.85 17.93
N GLY A 249 -19.97 2.97 17.18
CA GLY A 249 -19.65 4.20 16.44
C GLY A 249 -20.65 4.46 15.32
N VAL A 250 -20.39 5.49 14.54
CA VAL A 250 -21.18 5.80 13.36
C VAL A 250 -20.60 4.98 12.19
N ILE A 251 -21.40 4.05 11.65
CA ILE A 251 -21.12 3.34 10.41
C ILE A 251 -22.29 3.62 9.47
N ASP A 252 -22.16 4.69 8.73
CA ASP A 252 -23.24 5.26 7.95
C ASP A 252 -23.70 4.39 6.78
N THR A 253 -22.86 3.45 6.36
CA THR A 253 -23.13 2.56 5.23
C THR A 253 -23.97 1.34 5.59
N VAL A 254 -24.24 1.10 6.88
CA VAL A 254 -25.05 -0.04 7.34
C VAL A 254 -26.38 0.43 7.96
N PRO A 255 -27.46 -0.35 7.80
CA PRO A 255 -28.78 0.04 8.34
C PRO A 255 -28.82 0.16 9.87
N ASP A 256 -28.07 -0.65 10.60
CA ASP A 256 -27.98 -0.64 12.07
C ASP A 256 -26.56 -0.99 12.52
N ALA A 257 -25.80 0.01 12.93
CA ALA A 257 -24.44 -0.16 13.37
C ALA A 257 -24.29 -1.04 14.65
N ARG A 258 -25.36 -1.37 15.35
CA ARG A 258 -25.29 -2.31 16.50
C ARG A 258 -25.03 -3.74 16.08
N PHE A 259 -25.36 -4.12 14.82
CA PHE A 259 -25.31 -5.49 14.33
C PHE A 259 -24.86 -5.48 12.87
N VAL A 260 -23.59 -5.65 12.63
CA VAL A 260 -23.00 -5.59 11.29
C VAL A 260 -22.70 -7.00 10.79
N GLN A 261 -23.26 -7.37 9.64
CA GLN A 261 -23.03 -8.67 9.04
C GLN A 261 -21.87 -8.64 8.05
N MET A 262 -20.91 -9.53 8.26
CA MET A 262 -19.83 -9.87 7.33
C MET A 262 -20.03 -11.30 6.84
N ARG A 263 -20.14 -11.48 5.53
CA ARG A 263 -20.24 -12.80 4.91
C ARG A 263 -18.87 -13.24 4.47
N VAL A 264 -18.35 -14.29 5.08
CA VAL A 264 -16.99 -14.77 4.89
C VAL A 264 -17.02 -16.09 4.16
N LYS A 265 -16.36 -16.20 3.03
CA LYS A 265 -16.19 -17.46 2.27
C LYS A 265 -14.85 -18.09 2.61
N TYR A 266 -14.88 -19.23 3.26
CA TYR A 266 -13.74 -20.12 3.39
C TYR A 266 -13.64 -20.95 2.11
N ASN A 267 -12.57 -20.75 1.34
CA ASN A 267 -12.36 -21.45 0.10
C ASN A 267 -11.14 -22.37 0.22
N PHE A 268 -11.39 -23.68 0.22
CA PHE A 268 -10.39 -24.72 0.27
C PHE A 268 -10.11 -25.22 -1.15
N SER A 269 -8.90 -25.10 -1.62
CA SER A 269 -8.55 -25.43 -3.01
C SER A 269 -7.44 -26.47 -3.07
N GLN A 270 -7.58 -27.37 -4.04
CA GLN A 270 -6.49 -28.28 -4.37
C GLN A 270 -5.29 -27.49 -4.89
N ILE A 271 -4.10 -27.87 -4.49
CA ILE A 271 -2.88 -27.28 -5.02
C ILE A 271 -2.66 -27.77 -6.44
N LEU A 272 -2.75 -26.89 -7.40
CA LEU A 272 -2.71 -27.19 -8.83
C LEU A 272 -1.28 -27.13 -9.41
N SER A 273 -0.26 -27.42 -8.60
CA SER A 273 1.14 -27.36 -9.03
C SER A 273 1.39 -28.09 -10.34
N SER A 274 1.99 -27.36 -11.28
CA SER A 274 2.33 -27.92 -12.60
C SER A 274 3.61 -28.74 -12.50
N PRO A 275 3.66 -29.99 -12.98
CA PRO A 275 4.86 -30.82 -12.89
C PRO A 275 6.07 -30.26 -13.64
N ASP A 276 5.82 -29.38 -14.62
CA ASP A 276 6.83 -28.70 -15.43
C ASP A 276 7.13 -27.27 -14.97
N TYR A 277 6.55 -26.84 -13.82
CA TYR A 277 6.89 -25.56 -13.22
C TYR A 277 8.25 -25.64 -12.51
N MET A 278 9.13 -24.68 -12.78
CA MET A 278 10.39 -24.53 -12.09
C MET A 278 10.39 -23.19 -11.36
N PRO A 279 10.46 -23.17 -10.03
CA PRO A 279 10.56 -21.94 -9.26
C PRO A 279 11.74 -21.08 -9.74
N ARG A 280 11.60 -19.76 -9.69
CA ARG A 280 12.68 -18.83 -10.05
C ARG A 280 13.14 -18.05 -8.83
N LEU A 281 14.46 -18.03 -8.61
CA LEU A 281 15.04 -17.29 -7.49
C LEU A 281 14.98 -15.78 -7.75
N TYR A 282 14.65 -15.04 -6.72
CA TYR A 282 14.54 -13.59 -6.73
C TYR A 282 15.91 -12.90 -6.93
N ASP A 283 15.90 -11.78 -7.62
CA ASP A 283 17.04 -10.87 -7.77
C ASP A 283 16.54 -9.45 -7.51
N ASP A 284 17.07 -8.79 -6.49
CA ASP A 284 16.65 -7.48 -5.98
C ASP A 284 16.83 -6.32 -6.98
N ARG A 285 17.43 -6.57 -8.13
CA ARG A 285 17.51 -5.62 -9.26
C ARG A 285 16.27 -5.63 -10.15
N VAL A 286 15.31 -6.55 -9.89
CA VAL A 286 14.11 -6.73 -10.73
C VAL A 286 12.90 -6.87 -9.82
N GLY A 287 11.86 -6.08 -10.08
CA GLY A 287 10.69 -5.97 -9.22
C GLY A 287 9.68 -7.11 -9.42
N TYR A 288 9.80 -8.11 -8.57
CA TYR A 288 8.81 -9.17 -8.40
C TYR A 288 8.41 -9.26 -6.93
N TRP A 289 7.17 -9.62 -6.67
CA TRP A 289 6.81 -10.17 -5.37
C TRP A 289 7.43 -11.55 -5.21
N GLU A 290 7.80 -11.88 -3.99
CA GLU A 290 8.48 -13.12 -3.67
C GLU A 290 7.91 -13.78 -2.42
N ASP A 291 8.04 -15.11 -2.38
CA ASP A 291 7.75 -15.93 -1.20
C ASP A 291 9.07 -16.24 -0.49
N PRO A 292 9.27 -15.76 0.76
CA PRO A 292 10.51 -15.92 1.48
C PRO A 292 10.60 -17.28 2.17
N HIS A 293 11.79 -17.91 2.08
CA HIS A 293 12.10 -19.13 2.80
C HIS A 293 13.50 -19.06 3.43
N VAL A 294 13.70 -19.88 4.46
CA VAL A 294 15.01 -20.14 5.06
C VAL A 294 15.35 -21.60 4.77
N ALA A 295 16.34 -21.82 3.92
CA ALA A 295 16.76 -23.15 3.51
C ALA A 295 17.92 -23.67 4.36
N PHE A 296 17.74 -24.81 4.99
CA PHE A 296 18.71 -25.48 5.85
C PHE A 296 19.50 -26.60 5.13
N ASP A 297 19.36 -26.74 3.81
CA ASP A 297 20.04 -27.75 3.01
C ASP A 297 21.48 -27.36 2.60
N ARG A 298 21.96 -26.17 3.03
CA ARG A 298 23.24 -25.59 2.59
C ARG A 298 23.99 -24.89 3.71
N ASP A 299 24.55 -25.64 4.61
CA ASP A 299 25.36 -25.13 5.72
C ASP A 299 26.61 -24.32 5.30
N SER A 300 27.01 -24.43 4.02
CA SER A 300 28.17 -23.74 3.49
C SER A 300 27.89 -22.35 2.90
N GLU A 301 26.65 -21.93 2.84
CA GLU A 301 26.26 -20.62 2.28
C GLU A 301 26.22 -19.56 3.37
N ARG A 302 26.64 -18.36 3.02
CA ARG A 302 26.60 -17.20 3.92
C ARG A 302 25.18 -16.76 4.24
N ASP A 303 24.24 -17.02 3.32
CA ASP A 303 22.86 -16.64 3.40
C ASP A 303 21.98 -17.86 3.14
N ASN A 304 21.15 -18.23 4.11
CA ASN A 304 20.18 -19.31 4.00
C ASN A 304 18.85 -18.84 3.39
N GLY A 305 18.70 -17.55 3.10
CA GLY A 305 17.52 -17.01 2.52
C GLY A 305 17.30 -17.56 1.09
N ARG A 306 16.08 -17.95 0.82
CA ARG A 306 15.64 -18.39 -0.50
C ARG A 306 14.30 -17.76 -0.80
N TRP A 307 14.26 -16.88 -1.80
CA TRP A 307 13.04 -16.19 -2.21
C TRP A 307 12.67 -16.67 -3.59
N TYR A 308 11.44 -17.20 -3.73
CA TYR A 308 10.87 -17.56 -5.02
C TYR A 308 9.98 -16.45 -5.53
N VAL A 309 10.20 -15.95 -6.77
CA VAL A 309 9.33 -14.96 -7.38
C VAL A 309 7.94 -15.56 -7.65
N LEU A 310 6.90 -14.75 -7.43
CA LEU A 310 5.55 -15.13 -7.77
C LEU A 310 5.37 -15.01 -9.27
N ARG A 311 4.99 -16.10 -9.97
CA ARG A 311 4.75 -16.07 -11.40
C ARG A 311 3.89 -17.23 -11.88
N TRP A 312 3.25 -17.05 -13.00
CA TRP A 312 2.49 -18.11 -13.68
C TRP A 312 3.41 -19.10 -14.40
N ASN A 313 2.92 -20.31 -14.59
CA ASN A 313 3.54 -21.27 -15.50
C ASN A 313 3.06 -21.01 -16.94
N VAL A 314 3.70 -20.09 -17.64
CA VAL A 314 3.40 -19.76 -19.04
C VAL A 314 4.51 -20.29 -19.92
N GLN A 315 4.22 -21.33 -20.70
CA GLN A 315 5.14 -22.03 -21.60
C GLN A 315 4.66 -21.93 -23.05
N PRO A 316 5.55 -21.82 -24.06
CA PRO A 316 5.14 -21.95 -25.44
C PRO A 316 4.66 -23.39 -25.74
N SER A 317 3.64 -23.55 -26.56
CA SER A 317 3.13 -24.87 -26.94
C SER A 317 4.12 -25.64 -27.82
N ASP A 318 4.93 -24.93 -28.59
CA ASP A 318 6.04 -25.45 -29.37
C ASP A 318 7.30 -24.58 -29.18
N PRO A 319 8.22 -25.01 -28.30
CA PRO A 319 9.44 -24.24 -28.00
C PRO A 319 10.46 -24.25 -29.16
N THR A 320 10.24 -24.99 -30.23
CA THR A 320 11.12 -25.00 -31.41
C THR A 320 10.80 -23.86 -32.38
N GLN A 321 9.63 -23.27 -32.27
CA GLN A 321 9.23 -22.11 -33.08
C GLN A 321 9.70 -20.80 -32.41
N LYS A 322 10.00 -19.82 -33.27
CA LYS A 322 10.36 -18.48 -32.79
C LYS A 322 9.23 -17.81 -31.96
N ILE A 323 7.99 -18.05 -32.34
CA ILE A 323 6.78 -17.64 -31.68
C ILE A 323 5.77 -18.77 -31.81
N SER A 324 5.19 -19.20 -30.68
CA SER A 324 4.06 -20.12 -30.64
C SER A 324 3.03 -19.69 -29.58
N PRO A 325 1.78 -20.14 -29.69
CA PRO A 325 0.79 -19.86 -28.65
C PRO A 325 1.21 -20.41 -27.28
N ALA A 326 0.71 -19.83 -26.23
CA ALA A 326 0.86 -20.38 -24.88
C ALA A 326 0.24 -21.79 -24.82
N LYS A 327 0.94 -22.75 -24.19
CA LYS A 327 0.44 -24.11 -23.89
C LYS A 327 -0.83 -24.07 -23.04
N LYS A 328 -0.84 -23.17 -22.02
CA LYS A 328 -1.98 -22.84 -21.16
C LYS A 328 -1.99 -21.31 -21.02
N PRO A 329 -2.93 -20.59 -21.65
CA PRO A 329 -3.01 -19.15 -21.50
C PRO A 329 -3.54 -18.76 -20.13
N ILE A 330 -3.19 -17.58 -19.66
CA ILE A 330 -3.82 -16.94 -18.51
C ILE A 330 -5.13 -16.31 -19.00
N VAL A 331 -6.25 -16.68 -18.40
CA VAL A 331 -7.58 -16.24 -18.85
C VAL A 331 -8.23 -15.41 -17.78
N PHE A 332 -8.49 -14.13 -18.09
CA PHE A 332 -9.27 -13.24 -17.24
C PHE A 332 -10.73 -13.19 -17.69
N TYR A 333 -11.64 -13.20 -16.72
CA TYR A 333 -13.06 -13.04 -16.94
C TYR A 333 -13.52 -11.66 -16.47
N LEU A 334 -14.22 -10.91 -17.33
CA LEU A 334 -14.80 -9.62 -16.97
C LEU A 334 -16.14 -9.83 -16.27
N ASP A 335 -16.18 -9.68 -14.96
CA ASP A 335 -17.41 -9.88 -14.19
C ASP A 335 -18.59 -9.04 -14.72
N ARG A 336 -19.82 -9.55 -14.48
CA ARG A 336 -21.05 -8.88 -14.91
C ARG A 336 -21.30 -7.53 -14.23
N SER A 337 -20.65 -7.30 -13.08
CA SER A 337 -20.68 -6.01 -12.36
C SER A 337 -20.00 -4.87 -13.10
N ILE A 338 -19.06 -5.15 -14.04
CA ILE A 338 -18.39 -4.10 -14.81
C ILE A 338 -19.37 -3.46 -15.79
N PRO A 339 -19.64 -2.13 -15.73
CA PRO A 339 -20.48 -1.46 -16.71
C PRO A 339 -19.99 -1.64 -18.15
N LEU A 340 -20.93 -1.85 -19.08
CA LEU A 340 -20.60 -2.20 -20.47
C LEU A 340 -19.70 -1.15 -21.14
N GLU A 341 -19.86 0.10 -20.79
CA GLU A 341 -19.09 1.23 -21.34
C GLU A 341 -17.62 1.21 -20.93
N TYR A 342 -17.26 0.56 -19.81
CA TYR A 342 -15.89 0.47 -19.31
C TYR A 342 -15.15 -0.80 -19.74
N ARG A 343 -15.89 -1.86 -20.13
CA ARG A 343 -15.30 -3.15 -20.56
C ARG A 343 -14.24 -3.02 -21.66
N PRO A 344 -14.36 -2.14 -22.68
CA PRO A 344 -13.30 -1.98 -23.68
C PRO A 344 -11.97 -1.53 -23.07
N ALA A 345 -11.95 -0.56 -22.16
CA ALA A 345 -10.73 -0.08 -21.53
C ALA A 345 -10.06 -1.16 -20.68
N VAL A 346 -10.86 -1.90 -19.89
CA VAL A 346 -10.37 -3.02 -19.06
C VAL A 346 -9.82 -4.13 -19.94
N ARG A 347 -10.55 -4.56 -20.99
CA ARG A 347 -10.11 -5.60 -21.95
C ARG A 347 -8.80 -5.22 -22.61
N ASP A 348 -8.69 -3.99 -23.09
CA ASP A 348 -7.50 -3.50 -23.79
C ASP A 348 -6.30 -3.37 -22.84
N GLY A 349 -6.52 -3.06 -21.55
CA GLY A 349 -5.49 -3.06 -20.52
C GLY A 349 -4.91 -4.46 -20.30
N ILE A 350 -5.75 -5.46 -20.12
CA ILE A 350 -5.32 -6.86 -19.92
C ILE A 350 -4.57 -7.38 -21.15
N LEU A 351 -5.15 -7.21 -22.34
CA LEU A 351 -4.59 -7.76 -23.56
C LEU A 351 -3.27 -7.10 -24.02
N GLU A 352 -2.99 -5.89 -23.57
CA GLU A 352 -1.76 -5.16 -23.88
C GLU A 352 -0.51 -5.94 -23.47
N TRP A 353 -0.58 -6.75 -22.38
CA TRP A 353 0.52 -7.56 -21.88
C TRP A 353 0.97 -8.66 -22.87
N ASN A 354 0.13 -9.09 -23.79
CA ASN A 354 0.54 -10.00 -24.86
C ASN A 354 1.75 -9.50 -25.63
N LYS A 355 1.92 -8.18 -25.79
CA LYS A 355 3.10 -7.60 -26.44
C LYS A 355 4.42 -7.96 -25.73
N ALA A 356 4.41 -8.07 -24.41
CA ALA A 356 5.58 -8.47 -23.65
C ALA A 356 5.86 -9.96 -23.79
N PHE A 357 4.84 -10.80 -23.73
CA PHE A 357 4.97 -12.24 -23.94
C PHE A 357 5.37 -12.61 -25.38
N GLU A 358 4.87 -11.88 -26.39
CA GLU A 358 5.28 -12.08 -27.79
C GLU A 358 6.78 -11.81 -28.00
N ARG A 359 7.36 -10.83 -27.28
CA ARG A 359 8.81 -10.56 -27.35
C ARG A 359 9.67 -11.71 -26.84
N ILE A 360 9.13 -12.55 -25.96
CA ILE A 360 9.80 -13.76 -25.47
C ILE A 360 9.36 -15.03 -26.19
N GLY A 361 8.61 -14.90 -27.31
CA GLY A 361 8.22 -16.02 -28.17
C GLY A 361 6.89 -16.69 -27.81
N ILE A 362 6.06 -16.08 -26.97
CA ILE A 362 4.78 -16.66 -26.54
C ILE A 362 3.63 -15.75 -27.01
N SER A 363 2.84 -16.21 -27.98
CA SER A 363 1.63 -15.52 -28.42
C SER A 363 0.40 -16.01 -27.66
N ASN A 364 -0.64 -15.19 -27.62
CA ASN A 364 -1.89 -15.49 -26.89
C ASN A 364 -1.65 -15.98 -25.45
N ALA A 365 -0.66 -15.41 -24.78
CA ALA A 365 -0.34 -15.73 -23.40
C ALA A 365 -1.48 -15.31 -22.44
N VAL A 366 -2.16 -14.22 -22.77
CA VAL A 366 -3.23 -13.62 -21.98
C VAL A 366 -4.49 -13.54 -22.83
N GLN A 367 -5.62 -13.98 -22.28
CA GLN A 367 -6.93 -13.95 -22.90
C GLN A 367 -7.94 -13.26 -21.99
N VAL A 368 -8.98 -12.67 -22.61
CA VAL A 368 -10.08 -12.02 -21.86
C VAL A 368 -11.40 -12.55 -22.38
N LEU A 369 -12.19 -13.12 -21.50
CA LEU A 369 -13.50 -13.70 -21.79
C LEU A 369 -14.59 -12.99 -20.97
N ASP A 370 -15.83 -13.10 -21.44
CA ASP A 370 -16.99 -12.80 -20.62
C ASP A 370 -17.37 -14.06 -19.81
N PRO A 371 -17.98 -13.92 -18.60
CA PRO A 371 -18.39 -15.07 -17.81
C PRO A 371 -19.35 -15.96 -18.59
N PRO A 372 -19.21 -17.29 -18.46
CA PRO A 372 -20.15 -18.21 -19.10
C PRO A 372 -21.58 -17.99 -18.59
N ASP A 373 -22.55 -18.27 -19.43
CA ASP A 373 -23.97 -18.21 -19.04
C ASP A 373 -24.39 -19.54 -18.38
N ASP A 374 -23.69 -19.86 -17.28
CA ASP A 374 -23.89 -21.06 -16.46
C ASP A 374 -24.26 -20.61 -15.04
N PRO A 375 -25.41 -21.03 -14.50
CA PRO A 375 -25.80 -20.76 -13.13
C PRO A 375 -24.84 -21.32 -12.07
N ALA A 376 -24.04 -22.32 -12.42
CA ALA A 376 -23.05 -22.89 -11.54
C ALA A 376 -21.72 -22.11 -11.51
N TRP A 377 -21.52 -21.18 -12.45
CA TRP A 377 -20.33 -20.35 -12.47
C TRP A 377 -20.23 -19.48 -11.23
N ASP A 378 -19.07 -19.42 -10.62
CA ASP A 378 -18.80 -18.55 -9.46
C ASP A 378 -17.45 -17.86 -9.65
N PRO A 379 -17.39 -16.54 -9.42
CA PRO A 379 -16.13 -15.79 -9.52
C PRO A 379 -15.08 -16.20 -8.48
N ASP A 380 -15.44 -16.95 -7.42
CA ASP A 380 -14.53 -17.43 -6.39
C ASP A 380 -14.07 -18.89 -6.63
N ASP A 381 -14.50 -19.52 -7.73
CA ASP A 381 -13.94 -20.79 -8.18
C ASP A 381 -12.47 -20.59 -8.61
N ILE A 382 -11.55 -21.38 -8.00
CA ILE A 382 -10.10 -21.28 -8.21
C ILE A 382 -9.67 -21.34 -9.69
N ARG A 383 -10.49 -21.91 -10.54
CA ARG A 383 -10.23 -22.04 -11.98
C ARG A 383 -10.34 -20.74 -12.75
N TYR A 384 -10.90 -19.68 -12.18
CA TYR A 384 -11.20 -18.43 -12.88
C TYR A 384 -10.47 -17.24 -12.27
N SER A 385 -9.71 -16.52 -13.07
CA SER A 385 -9.18 -15.21 -12.74
C SER A 385 -10.23 -14.17 -13.13
N VAL A 386 -10.69 -13.34 -12.18
CA VAL A 386 -11.85 -12.48 -12.40
C VAL A 386 -11.54 -11.03 -12.08
N VAL A 387 -11.88 -10.14 -13.04
CA VAL A 387 -11.85 -8.70 -12.82
C VAL A 387 -13.25 -8.26 -12.37
N ARG A 388 -13.36 -7.62 -11.20
CA ARG A 388 -14.62 -7.20 -10.57
C ARG A 388 -14.72 -5.69 -10.48
N TRP A 389 -15.96 -5.19 -10.41
CA TRP A 389 -16.28 -3.80 -10.18
C TRP A 389 -16.86 -3.66 -8.78
N VAL A 390 -16.18 -2.89 -7.93
CA VAL A 390 -16.58 -2.66 -6.54
C VAL A 390 -17.13 -1.24 -6.42
N THR A 391 -18.14 -1.06 -5.58
CA THR A 391 -18.73 0.25 -5.35
C THR A 391 -18.62 0.63 -3.89
N ASP A 392 -17.85 1.66 -3.64
CA ASP A 392 -17.71 2.28 -2.33
C ASP A 392 -18.18 3.73 -2.34
N ALA A 393 -18.49 4.21 -1.16
CA ALA A 393 -18.81 5.61 -0.94
C ALA A 393 -18.22 6.03 0.40
N PRO A 394 -17.10 6.65 0.48
CA PRO A 394 -16.17 7.22 -0.53
C PRO A 394 -15.24 6.20 -1.19
N SER A 395 -14.45 6.65 -2.18
CA SER A 395 -13.37 5.83 -2.76
C SER A 395 -12.22 5.68 -1.77
N GLU A 396 -11.84 4.43 -1.48
CA GLU A 396 -10.80 4.16 -0.49
C GLU A 396 -9.55 3.53 -1.07
N PHE A 397 -9.64 2.70 -2.11
CA PHE A 397 -8.49 1.94 -2.62
C PHE A 397 -8.16 2.18 -4.10
N GLY A 398 -9.10 2.54 -4.97
CA GLY A 398 -8.88 2.74 -6.40
C GLY A 398 -8.91 1.45 -7.21
N ALA A 399 -7.90 0.60 -7.08
CA ALA A 399 -7.88 -0.75 -7.66
C ALA A 399 -6.89 -1.62 -6.88
N GLU A 400 -7.07 -2.95 -6.97
CA GLU A 400 -6.23 -3.91 -6.26
C GLU A 400 -6.17 -5.24 -7.01
N ALA A 401 -4.97 -5.81 -7.13
CA ALA A 401 -4.76 -7.13 -7.68
C ALA A 401 -4.93 -8.22 -6.61
N GLN A 402 -5.51 -9.35 -7.01
CA GLN A 402 -5.84 -10.48 -6.13
C GLN A 402 -5.20 -11.75 -6.68
N ILE A 403 -4.09 -12.22 -6.10
CA ILE A 403 -3.39 -13.42 -6.56
C ILE A 403 -3.45 -14.56 -5.54
N VAL A 404 -3.54 -15.78 -6.04
CA VAL A 404 -3.44 -17.02 -5.25
C VAL A 404 -2.30 -17.85 -5.81
N TRP A 405 -1.35 -18.22 -4.96
CA TRP A 405 -0.15 -18.96 -5.35
C TRP A 405 0.18 -20.10 -4.39
N ASP A 406 1.04 -21.01 -4.82
CA ASP A 406 1.64 -22.03 -3.95
C ASP A 406 2.81 -21.40 -3.16
N PRO A 407 2.70 -21.24 -1.85
CA PRO A 407 3.74 -20.60 -1.05
C PRO A 407 5.05 -21.41 -0.98
N ARG A 408 5.07 -22.67 -1.47
CA ARG A 408 6.28 -23.48 -1.52
C ARG A 408 7.13 -23.27 -2.77
N THR A 409 6.53 -22.67 -3.84
CA THR A 409 7.16 -22.57 -5.15
C THR A 409 7.04 -21.19 -5.82
N GLY A 410 6.09 -20.37 -5.39
CA GLY A 410 5.73 -19.12 -6.02
C GLY A 410 4.89 -19.27 -7.31
N GLU A 411 4.37 -20.48 -7.64
CA GLU A 411 3.50 -20.66 -8.80
C GLU A 411 2.13 -20.02 -8.55
N ILE A 412 1.75 -19.03 -9.37
CA ILE A 412 0.43 -18.41 -9.33
C ILE A 412 -0.58 -19.30 -10.05
N PHE A 413 -1.72 -19.54 -9.42
CA PHE A 413 -2.82 -20.34 -9.97
C PHE A 413 -4.01 -19.52 -10.41
N ARG A 414 -4.23 -18.39 -9.74
CA ARG A 414 -5.36 -17.49 -9.97
C ARG A 414 -4.89 -16.06 -9.78
N GLY A 415 -5.31 -15.18 -10.69
CA GLY A 415 -5.24 -13.74 -10.57
C GLY A 415 -6.64 -13.15 -10.47
N GLY A 416 -6.71 -11.84 -10.30
CA GLY A 416 -7.95 -11.09 -10.32
C GLY A 416 -7.69 -9.63 -10.00
N VAL A 417 -8.64 -8.78 -10.37
CA VAL A 417 -8.54 -7.34 -10.10
C VAL A 417 -9.86 -6.82 -9.54
N LEU A 418 -9.79 -6.09 -8.46
CA LEU A 418 -10.87 -5.25 -7.97
C LEU A 418 -10.70 -3.84 -8.54
N LEU A 419 -11.71 -3.32 -9.21
CA LEU A 419 -11.73 -1.96 -9.75
C LEU A 419 -12.79 -1.14 -9.03
N ASP A 420 -12.40 -0.04 -8.40
CA ASP A 420 -13.33 0.86 -7.74
C ASP A 420 -14.15 1.66 -8.77
N SER A 421 -15.46 1.71 -8.57
CA SER A 421 -16.42 2.45 -9.40
C SER A 421 -16.08 3.94 -9.54
N ASN A 422 -15.38 4.51 -8.56
CA ASN A 422 -14.97 5.89 -8.57
C ASN A 422 -13.91 6.20 -9.65
N LEU A 423 -13.22 5.19 -10.18
CA LEU A 423 -12.34 5.35 -11.34
C LEU A 423 -13.05 5.96 -12.56
N GLY A 424 -14.31 5.58 -12.81
CA GLY A 424 -15.13 6.17 -13.87
C GLY A 424 -15.95 7.37 -13.40
N ARG A 425 -16.52 7.29 -12.21
CA ARG A 425 -17.48 8.26 -11.68
C ARG A 425 -16.86 9.63 -11.39
N THR A 426 -15.65 9.67 -10.82
CA THR A 426 -14.97 10.94 -10.48
C THR A 426 -14.76 11.84 -11.69
N ALA A 427 -14.34 11.29 -12.83
CA ALA A 427 -14.13 12.07 -14.05
C ALA A 427 -15.43 12.60 -14.62
N LYS A 428 -16.49 11.77 -14.62
CA LYS A 428 -17.84 12.18 -15.09
C LYS A 428 -18.48 13.20 -14.15
N SER A 429 -18.28 13.07 -12.84
CA SER A 429 -18.76 14.03 -11.85
C SER A 429 -18.07 15.39 -12.04
N ALA A 430 -16.77 15.42 -12.24
CA ALA A 430 -16.05 16.65 -12.50
C ALA A 430 -16.46 17.31 -13.83
N GLU A 431 -16.75 16.53 -14.90
CA GLU A 431 -17.35 17.08 -16.13
C GLU A 431 -18.68 17.75 -15.83
N LYS A 432 -19.53 17.12 -15.03
CA LYS A 432 -20.87 17.62 -14.71
C LYS A 432 -20.81 18.84 -13.79
N ILE A 433 -19.89 18.89 -12.81
CA ILE A 433 -19.57 20.09 -12.03
C ILE A 433 -19.17 21.25 -12.94
N LEU A 434 -18.48 20.93 -14.02
CA LEU A 434 -18.03 21.91 -15.00
C LEU A 434 -19.07 22.21 -16.09
N SER A 435 -20.07 21.34 -16.33
CA SER A 435 -21.11 21.51 -17.37
C SER A 435 -22.51 21.74 -16.86
N ASP A 436 -22.95 21.11 -15.77
CA ASP A 436 -24.33 21.22 -15.27
C ASP A 436 -24.45 21.08 -13.74
N ALA A 437 -25.47 21.74 -13.17
CA ALA A 437 -25.67 21.95 -11.73
C ALA A 437 -26.25 20.76 -10.93
N LEU A 438 -26.10 19.52 -11.35
CA LEU A 438 -26.67 18.38 -10.63
C LEU A 438 -25.72 17.19 -10.59
N SER A 439 -24.73 17.20 -9.72
CA SER A 439 -24.01 15.98 -9.37
C SER A 439 -23.22 16.11 -8.09
N PHE A 440 -23.23 15.02 -7.38
CA PHE A 440 -22.60 14.81 -6.10
C PHE A 440 -21.09 15.03 -6.17
N PRO A 441 -20.47 15.71 -5.21
CA PRO A 441 -19.04 15.72 -5.07
C PRO A 441 -18.62 14.29 -4.76
N ALA A 442 -17.97 13.65 -5.72
CA ALA A 442 -17.11 12.54 -5.39
C ALA A 442 -15.92 13.13 -4.67
N ASP A 443 -15.66 12.65 -3.47
CA ASP A 443 -14.39 12.75 -2.78
C ASP A 443 -13.67 14.10 -2.91
N ALA A 444 -14.13 15.10 -2.20
CA ALA A 444 -13.22 16.14 -1.75
C ALA A 444 -12.02 15.40 -1.15
N PRO A 445 -10.75 15.76 -1.51
CA PRO A 445 -9.60 15.22 -0.81
C PRO A 445 -9.92 15.36 0.66
N ALA A 446 -9.99 14.23 1.36
CA ALA A 446 -10.50 14.18 2.71
C ALA A 446 -9.76 15.24 3.52
N THR A 447 -10.40 16.33 3.77
CA THR A 447 -10.02 17.22 4.86
C THR A 447 -10.39 16.43 6.10
N THR A 448 -9.63 15.37 6.31
CA THR A 448 -9.77 14.52 7.46
C THR A 448 -9.61 15.40 8.68
N THR A 449 -10.67 15.50 9.42
CA THR A 449 -10.69 16.02 10.77
C THR A 449 -9.87 15.16 11.74
N GLY A 450 -9.23 14.11 11.26
CA GLY A 450 -8.12 13.42 11.90
C GLY A 450 -6.84 13.82 11.18
N SER A 451 -6.05 14.71 11.79
CA SER A 451 -4.81 15.26 11.24
C SER A 451 -3.76 14.17 10.97
N ARG A 452 -3.90 13.42 9.86
CA ARG A 452 -2.76 12.69 9.32
C ARG A 452 -2.06 13.62 8.34
N SER A 453 -0.83 13.95 8.65
CA SER A 453 0.03 14.79 7.83
C SER A 453 0.19 14.14 6.45
N VAL A 454 0.19 14.93 5.38
CA VAL A 454 0.60 14.51 4.03
C VAL A 454 2.01 13.88 4.01
N PHE A 455 2.74 14.03 5.12
CA PHE A 455 4.06 13.48 5.38
C PHE A 455 4.04 12.25 6.31
N ASP A 456 2.85 11.68 6.63
CA ASP A 456 2.74 10.47 7.46
C ASP A 456 3.07 9.23 6.62
N PRO A 457 4.13 8.47 6.97
CA PRO A 457 4.58 7.34 6.18
C PRO A 457 3.77 6.05 6.35
N ALA A 458 2.74 6.05 7.18
CA ALA A 458 1.98 4.84 7.46
C ALA A 458 0.77 4.68 6.53
N HIS A 459 0.80 3.70 5.66
CA HIS A 459 -0.23 3.04 4.83
C HIS A 459 -0.06 3.20 3.32
N ASP A 460 0.39 2.11 2.71
CA ASP A 460 0.82 2.04 1.31
C ASP A 460 -0.34 1.93 0.31
N GLU A 461 -1.36 1.13 0.55
CA GLU A 461 -2.44 0.84 -0.43
C GLU A 461 -3.55 1.90 -0.43
N ALA A 462 -3.98 2.38 0.73
CA ALA A 462 -4.88 3.52 0.81
C ALA A 462 -4.27 4.80 0.21
N SER A 463 -2.94 4.86 0.06
CA SER A 463 -2.22 5.97 -0.57
C SER A 463 -2.30 5.95 -2.09
N PHE A 464 -2.34 4.76 -2.74
CA PHE A 464 -2.49 4.65 -4.19
C PHE A 464 -3.87 5.13 -4.64
N GLY A 465 -4.94 4.59 -4.07
CA GLY A 465 -6.30 4.98 -4.41
C GLY A 465 -6.56 6.46 -4.19
N ARG A 466 -6.08 7.00 -3.05
CA ARG A 466 -6.15 8.43 -2.75
C ARG A 466 -5.35 9.26 -3.76
N GLY A 467 -4.11 8.86 -4.05
CA GLY A 467 -3.29 9.54 -5.03
C GLY A 467 -3.91 9.51 -6.44
N LEU A 468 -4.47 8.39 -6.87
CA LEU A 468 -5.20 8.29 -8.13
C LEU A 468 -6.45 9.19 -8.15
N ALA A 469 -7.19 9.28 -7.05
CA ALA A 469 -8.33 10.18 -6.92
C ALA A 469 -7.90 11.64 -7.03
N GLU A 470 -6.82 12.04 -6.34
CA GLU A 470 -6.22 13.38 -6.45
C GLU A 470 -5.75 13.69 -7.87
N GLN A 471 -5.08 12.74 -8.56
CA GLN A 471 -4.64 12.93 -9.95
C GLN A 471 -5.83 13.10 -10.89
N SER A 472 -6.92 12.40 -10.65
CA SER A 472 -8.13 12.50 -11.46
C SER A 472 -8.86 13.82 -11.22
N ALA A 473 -9.03 14.22 -9.97
CA ALA A 473 -9.63 15.48 -9.61
C ALA A 473 -8.84 16.66 -10.20
N PHE A 474 -7.52 16.67 -9.98
CA PHE A 474 -6.64 17.67 -10.59
C PHE A 474 -6.72 17.67 -12.12
N GLY A 475 -6.61 16.49 -12.75
CA GLY A 475 -6.58 16.36 -14.21
C GLY A 475 -7.86 16.82 -14.85
N THR A 476 -9.00 16.45 -14.31
CA THR A 476 -10.31 16.84 -14.82
C THR A 476 -10.52 18.34 -14.71
N VAL A 477 -10.24 18.92 -13.54
CA VAL A 477 -10.35 20.38 -13.34
C VAL A 477 -9.37 21.13 -14.26
N ALA A 478 -8.12 20.73 -14.32
CA ALA A 478 -7.10 21.39 -15.13
C ALA A 478 -7.42 21.33 -16.64
N LEU A 479 -7.82 20.15 -17.15
CA LEU A 479 -8.22 19.98 -18.55
C LEU A 479 -9.46 20.81 -18.89
N ALA A 480 -10.46 20.87 -18.01
CA ALA A 480 -11.61 21.70 -18.18
C ALA A 480 -11.26 23.21 -18.17
N MET A 481 -10.36 23.63 -17.27
CA MET A 481 -9.85 25.01 -17.25
C MET A 481 -9.09 25.36 -18.54
N MET A 482 -8.45 24.39 -19.20
CA MET A 482 -7.82 24.57 -20.50
C MET A 482 -8.80 24.52 -21.69
N GLY A 483 -10.00 23.96 -21.48
CA GLY A 483 -11.00 23.68 -22.52
C GLY A 483 -10.61 22.49 -23.42
N ASP A 484 -9.82 21.56 -22.89
CA ASP A 484 -9.28 20.39 -23.59
C ASP A 484 -9.84 19.06 -23.03
N LEU A 485 -10.80 19.12 -22.08
CA LEU A 485 -11.37 17.93 -21.46
C LEU A 485 -12.22 17.14 -22.45
N ASN A 486 -11.85 15.90 -22.71
CA ASN A 486 -12.65 14.88 -23.36
C ASN A 486 -12.82 13.73 -22.36
N VAL A 487 -13.97 13.67 -21.71
CA VAL A 487 -14.21 12.76 -20.57
C VAL A 487 -14.12 11.30 -20.98
N ASP A 488 -14.69 10.92 -22.13
CA ASP A 488 -14.65 9.52 -22.56
C ASP A 488 -13.19 9.06 -22.79
N SER A 489 -12.39 9.91 -23.45
CA SER A 489 -10.97 9.62 -23.65
C SER A 489 -10.20 9.61 -22.33
N PHE A 490 -10.53 10.51 -21.40
CA PHE A 490 -9.90 10.58 -20.08
C PHE A 490 -10.19 9.31 -19.27
N VAL A 491 -11.46 8.92 -19.17
CA VAL A 491 -11.89 7.71 -18.45
C VAL A 491 -11.28 6.45 -19.08
N TYR A 492 -11.32 6.37 -20.43
CA TYR A 492 -10.72 5.24 -21.14
C TYR A 492 -9.23 5.09 -20.85
N GLN A 493 -8.43 6.16 -20.97
CA GLN A 493 -6.99 6.11 -20.73
C GLN A 493 -6.68 5.77 -19.28
N ARG A 494 -7.42 6.35 -18.34
CA ARG A 494 -7.26 6.08 -16.90
C ARG A 494 -7.57 4.63 -16.56
N LEU A 495 -8.73 4.13 -16.96
CA LEU A 495 -9.14 2.73 -16.70
C LEU A 495 -8.17 1.74 -17.37
N LYS A 496 -7.75 2.00 -18.62
CA LYS A 496 -6.75 1.17 -19.28
C LYS A 496 -5.43 1.18 -18.53
N GLY A 497 -4.95 2.35 -18.09
CA GLY A 497 -3.71 2.49 -17.34
C GLY A 497 -3.75 1.77 -16.00
N VAL A 498 -4.81 1.94 -15.22
CA VAL A 498 -5.01 1.23 -13.93
C VAL A 498 -5.10 -0.27 -14.16
N THR A 499 -5.87 -0.72 -15.15
CA THR A 499 -5.95 -2.16 -15.47
C THR A 499 -4.60 -2.73 -15.90
N LEU A 500 -3.79 -1.98 -16.66
CA LEU A 500 -2.41 -2.38 -17.00
C LEU A 500 -1.57 -2.59 -15.74
N HIS A 501 -1.68 -1.69 -14.77
CA HIS A 501 -0.96 -1.72 -13.50
C HIS A 501 -1.36 -2.95 -12.68
N GLU A 502 -2.65 -3.10 -12.38
CA GLU A 502 -3.15 -4.21 -11.55
C GLU A 502 -2.86 -5.58 -12.16
N VAL A 503 -3.02 -5.72 -13.47
CA VAL A 503 -2.68 -6.96 -14.18
C VAL A 503 -1.17 -7.21 -14.18
N GLY A 504 -0.34 -6.18 -14.07
CA GLY A 504 1.09 -6.33 -13.81
C GLY A 504 1.34 -7.04 -12.48
N HIS A 505 0.60 -6.68 -11.43
CA HIS A 505 0.64 -7.39 -10.15
C HIS A 505 0.18 -8.84 -10.29
N ASP A 506 -0.86 -9.10 -11.08
CA ASP A 506 -1.29 -10.47 -11.38
C ASP A 506 -0.19 -11.32 -12.06
N PHE A 507 0.81 -10.70 -12.68
CA PHE A 507 2.00 -11.41 -13.19
C PHE A 507 3.15 -11.48 -12.19
N GLY A 508 2.90 -11.11 -10.94
CA GLY A 508 3.87 -11.13 -9.85
C GLY A 508 4.75 -9.89 -9.75
N LEU A 509 4.50 -8.84 -10.54
CA LEU A 509 5.33 -7.63 -10.52
C LEU A 509 5.03 -6.78 -9.29
N SER A 510 6.07 -6.24 -8.66
CA SER A 510 5.97 -5.22 -7.61
C SER A 510 6.03 -3.80 -8.20
N HIS A 511 5.71 -2.78 -7.39
CA HIS A 511 5.79 -1.37 -7.79
C HIS A 511 7.20 -0.97 -8.24
N ASN A 512 7.29 0.01 -9.14
CA ASN A 512 8.56 0.58 -9.60
C ASN A 512 8.51 2.11 -9.63
N PHE A 513 8.74 2.75 -8.48
CA PHE A 513 8.63 4.21 -8.29
C PHE A 513 9.79 5.04 -8.84
N ILE A 514 10.78 4.42 -9.48
CA ILE A 514 11.87 5.14 -10.15
C ILE A 514 11.69 5.24 -11.67
N ALA A 515 10.70 4.54 -12.22
CA ALA A 515 10.55 4.34 -13.66
C ALA A 515 10.31 5.64 -14.46
N HIS A 516 9.67 6.66 -13.85
CA HIS A 516 9.44 7.96 -14.50
C HIS A 516 10.74 8.70 -14.85
N ASN A 517 11.86 8.40 -14.18
CA ASN A 517 13.15 9.04 -14.47
C ASN A 517 13.76 8.62 -15.81
N ALA A 518 13.19 7.66 -16.53
CA ALA A 518 13.65 7.26 -17.84
C ALA A 518 13.34 8.28 -18.94
N TYR A 519 12.37 9.19 -18.71
CA TYR A 519 11.84 10.04 -19.77
C TYR A 519 12.07 11.53 -19.52
N SER A 520 12.49 12.24 -20.57
CA SER A 520 12.59 13.68 -20.57
C SER A 520 11.23 14.35 -20.76
N GLN A 521 11.10 15.61 -20.35
CA GLN A 521 9.89 16.41 -20.59
C GLN A 521 9.54 16.50 -22.08
N ALA A 522 10.55 16.56 -22.97
CA ALA A 522 10.31 16.60 -24.42
C ALA A 522 9.66 15.31 -24.93
N GLN A 523 10.05 14.15 -24.42
CA GLN A 523 9.45 12.87 -24.74
C GLN A 523 8.01 12.78 -24.21
N LEU A 524 7.76 13.22 -22.99
CA LEU A 524 6.43 13.22 -22.36
C LEU A 524 5.44 14.15 -23.06
N LYS A 525 5.92 15.23 -23.67
CA LYS A 525 5.12 16.15 -24.50
C LYS A 525 4.79 15.61 -25.88
N SER A 526 5.40 14.50 -26.31
CA SER A 526 5.22 13.94 -27.65
C SER A 526 4.15 12.85 -27.65
N ASP A 527 3.03 13.05 -28.36
CA ASP A 527 1.98 12.05 -28.53
C ASP A 527 2.52 10.76 -29.20
N ARG A 528 3.37 10.90 -30.23
CA ARG A 528 4.00 9.76 -30.88
C ARG A 528 4.84 8.93 -29.88
N PHE A 529 5.54 9.61 -28.97
CA PHE A 529 6.40 8.94 -28.00
C PHE A 529 5.55 8.24 -26.93
N THR A 530 4.60 8.94 -26.32
CA THR A 530 3.80 8.39 -25.21
C THR A 530 2.86 7.27 -25.65
N ARG A 531 2.34 7.31 -26.88
CA ARG A 531 1.58 6.18 -27.45
C ARG A 531 2.42 4.95 -27.70
N ALA A 532 3.72 5.10 -27.92
CA ALA A 532 4.62 3.97 -28.21
C ALA A 532 5.32 3.42 -26.96
N ASN A 533 5.50 4.24 -25.92
CA ASN A 533 6.36 3.91 -24.76
C ASN A 533 5.69 4.13 -23.40
N GLY A 534 4.44 4.57 -23.35
CA GLY A 534 3.79 4.99 -22.11
C GLY A 534 4.26 6.36 -21.61
N THR A 535 3.79 6.76 -20.44
CA THR A 535 4.18 8.01 -19.75
C THR A 535 5.23 7.79 -18.67
N SER A 536 5.56 6.54 -18.35
CA SER A 536 6.66 6.08 -17.51
C SER A 536 7.32 4.87 -18.15
N ALA A 537 8.54 4.53 -17.77
CA ALA A 537 9.22 3.31 -18.25
C ALA A 537 8.53 2.02 -17.77
N SER A 538 7.70 2.10 -16.77
CA SER A 538 6.87 1.01 -16.26
C SER A 538 5.46 1.46 -15.95
N VAL A 539 4.48 0.60 -16.23
CA VAL A 539 3.11 0.77 -15.76
C VAL A 539 3.00 0.51 -14.26
N MET A 540 4.02 -0.12 -13.63
CA MET A 540 4.09 -0.39 -12.19
C MET A 540 4.54 0.83 -11.37
N ASP A 541 4.75 1.99 -11.99
CA ASP A 541 4.94 3.28 -11.32
C ASP A 541 3.59 3.85 -10.86
N TYR A 542 3.57 4.70 -9.84
CA TYR A 542 2.40 5.53 -9.52
C TYR A 542 2.50 6.83 -10.30
N TRP A 543 1.97 6.80 -11.50
CA TRP A 543 2.06 7.90 -12.45
C TRP A 543 1.00 8.97 -12.21
N PRO A 544 1.37 10.27 -12.24
CA PRO A 544 0.42 11.37 -12.28
C PRO A 544 -0.13 11.54 -13.69
N ILE A 545 -1.13 12.40 -13.83
CA ILE A 545 -1.56 12.84 -15.16
C ILE A 545 -0.41 13.56 -15.89
N ASN A 546 -0.13 13.17 -17.12
CA ASN A 546 0.86 13.80 -17.99
C ASN A 546 0.25 15.08 -18.62
N LEU A 547 0.31 16.18 -17.87
CA LEU A 547 -0.31 17.44 -18.23
C LEU A 547 0.74 18.57 -18.32
N TRP A 548 0.62 19.40 -19.34
CA TRP A 548 1.54 20.50 -19.66
C TRP A 548 0.78 21.79 -19.99
N PRO A 549 1.42 22.96 -19.96
CA PRO A 549 0.77 24.21 -20.33
C PRO A 549 0.12 24.13 -21.72
N LYS A 550 -1.05 24.74 -21.88
CA LYS A 550 -1.82 24.73 -23.13
C LYS A 550 -0.98 25.11 -24.33
N GLY A 551 -1.09 24.34 -25.40
CA GLY A 551 -0.35 24.54 -26.65
C GLY A 551 1.08 23.98 -26.65
N THR A 552 1.54 23.37 -25.56
CA THR A 552 2.89 22.77 -25.48
C THR A 552 2.89 21.24 -25.47
N SER A 553 1.75 20.58 -25.32
CA SER A 553 1.63 19.13 -25.20
C SER A 553 0.60 18.55 -26.15
N SER A 554 0.90 17.36 -26.62
CA SER A 554 -0.05 16.44 -27.27
C SER A 554 0.14 15.01 -26.82
N GLY A 555 0.87 14.74 -25.71
CA GLY A 555 1.08 13.41 -25.16
C GLY A 555 -0.21 12.81 -24.60
N THR A 556 -0.23 11.47 -24.42
CA THR A 556 -1.31 10.79 -23.69
C THR A 556 -1.33 11.25 -22.23
N TRP A 557 -2.51 11.29 -21.62
CA TRP A 557 -2.64 11.73 -20.22
C TRP A 557 -2.16 10.68 -19.23
N PHE A 558 -2.40 9.41 -19.55
CA PHE A 558 -2.05 8.25 -18.73
C PHE A 558 -1.31 7.21 -19.57
N PRO A 559 -0.61 6.24 -18.96
CA PRO A 559 0.00 5.14 -19.70
C PRO A 559 -1.10 4.27 -20.33
N ILE A 560 -1.03 4.08 -21.65
CA ILE A 560 -1.95 3.25 -22.42
C ILE A 560 -1.25 2.08 -23.10
N THR A 561 0.03 1.91 -22.84
CA THR A 561 0.88 0.85 -23.34
C THR A 561 2.04 0.61 -22.39
N LEU A 562 2.67 -0.56 -22.52
CA LEU A 562 3.83 -0.98 -21.72
C LEU A 562 5.06 -0.11 -22.00
N GLY A 563 5.82 0.16 -20.96
CA GLY A 563 7.13 0.80 -21.02
C GLY A 563 8.28 -0.21 -21.21
N PRO A 564 9.51 0.25 -21.46
CA PRO A 564 10.67 -0.61 -21.65
C PRO A 564 10.99 -1.50 -20.44
N TYR A 565 10.72 -1.04 -19.21
CA TYR A 565 10.89 -1.85 -18.01
C TYR A 565 9.92 -3.03 -17.99
N ASP A 566 8.66 -2.83 -18.36
CA ASP A 566 7.66 -3.90 -18.37
C ASP A 566 8.06 -5.05 -19.32
N TYR A 567 8.62 -4.71 -20.47
CA TYR A 567 9.18 -5.73 -21.38
C TYR A 567 10.40 -6.44 -20.77
N HIS A 568 11.24 -5.71 -20.06
CA HIS A 568 12.44 -6.26 -19.42
C HIS A 568 12.07 -7.20 -18.27
N VAL A 569 11.14 -6.80 -17.41
CA VAL A 569 10.73 -7.61 -16.25
C VAL A 569 10.01 -8.88 -16.68
N ILE A 570 9.13 -8.83 -17.69
CA ILE A 570 8.51 -10.04 -18.26
C ILE A 570 9.57 -10.94 -18.94
N HIS A 571 10.53 -10.37 -19.66
CA HIS A 571 11.64 -11.16 -20.19
C HIS A 571 12.40 -11.87 -19.07
N TRP A 572 12.77 -11.17 -18.02
CA TRP A 572 13.50 -11.74 -16.89
C TRP A 572 12.69 -12.81 -16.16
N GLY A 573 11.41 -12.59 -15.91
CA GLY A 573 10.54 -13.50 -15.15
C GLY A 573 10.06 -14.72 -15.91
N TYR A 574 9.84 -14.59 -17.23
CA TYR A 574 9.12 -15.61 -18.02
C TYR A 574 9.91 -16.20 -19.18
N ALA A 575 11.00 -15.59 -19.66
CA ALA A 575 11.81 -16.19 -20.69
C ALA A 575 12.52 -17.46 -20.19
N SER A 576 12.52 -18.51 -21.02
CA SER A 576 13.20 -19.75 -20.70
C SER A 576 14.73 -19.57 -20.71
N VAL A 577 15.41 -20.14 -19.71
CA VAL A 577 16.86 -20.21 -19.67
C VAL A 577 17.31 -21.55 -20.22
N HIS A 578 17.86 -21.53 -21.43
CA HIS A 578 18.22 -22.75 -22.14
C HIS A 578 19.19 -23.62 -21.35
N GLY A 579 18.86 -24.88 -21.18
CA GLY A 579 19.69 -25.91 -20.53
C GLY A 579 19.67 -25.86 -18.98
N ALA A 580 18.94 -24.91 -18.39
CA ALA A 580 18.74 -24.90 -16.93
C ALA A 580 17.64 -25.91 -16.55
N THR A 581 17.94 -26.75 -15.55
CA THR A 581 17.01 -27.76 -15.01
C THR A 581 16.76 -27.57 -13.51
N THR A 582 17.35 -26.54 -12.91
CA THR A 582 17.16 -26.17 -11.51
C THR A 582 17.15 -24.66 -11.38
N PRO A 583 16.48 -24.10 -10.33
CA PRO A 583 16.50 -22.66 -10.07
C PRO A 583 17.90 -22.07 -10.02
N GLN A 584 18.85 -22.79 -9.42
CA GLN A 584 20.24 -22.34 -9.28
C GLN A 584 20.97 -22.28 -10.63
N ALA A 585 20.64 -23.19 -11.56
CA ALA A 585 21.24 -23.19 -12.90
C ALA A 585 20.82 -21.98 -13.74
N GLU A 586 19.67 -21.34 -13.44
CA GLU A 586 19.24 -20.11 -14.10
C GLU A 586 20.02 -18.87 -13.65
N VAL A 587 20.48 -18.82 -12.40
CA VAL A 587 21.06 -17.63 -11.74
C VAL A 587 22.13 -16.90 -12.56
N PRO A 588 23.10 -17.56 -13.21
CA PRO A 588 24.11 -16.84 -13.98
C PRO A 588 23.53 -16.07 -15.19
N THR A 589 22.51 -16.62 -15.81
CA THR A 589 21.82 -15.98 -16.95
C THR A 589 20.90 -14.87 -16.48
N LEU A 590 20.11 -15.11 -15.44
CA LEU A 590 19.22 -14.13 -14.84
C LEU A 590 19.97 -12.93 -14.29
N SER A 591 21.09 -13.16 -13.59
CA SER A 591 21.95 -12.09 -13.07
C SER A 591 22.54 -11.22 -14.20
N ARG A 592 22.90 -11.82 -15.34
CA ARG A 592 23.34 -11.06 -16.51
C ARG A 592 22.21 -10.22 -17.11
N TRP A 593 20.97 -10.73 -17.16
CA TRP A 593 19.84 -9.94 -17.61
C TRP A 593 19.53 -8.80 -16.62
N ALA A 594 19.54 -9.08 -15.33
CA ALA A 594 19.30 -8.07 -14.28
C ALA A 594 20.39 -6.98 -14.23
N SER A 595 21.60 -7.24 -14.75
CA SER A 595 22.69 -6.23 -14.75
C SER A 595 22.39 -4.98 -15.61
N ALA A 596 21.31 -4.99 -16.38
CA ALA A 596 20.80 -3.83 -17.11
C ALA A 596 20.17 -2.76 -16.19
N ALA A 597 19.94 -3.04 -14.90
CA ALA A 597 19.25 -2.15 -13.96
C ALA A 597 19.96 -0.79 -13.71
N SER A 598 21.20 -0.62 -14.14
CA SER A 598 21.90 0.67 -14.14
C SER A 598 21.43 1.64 -15.24
N ASP A 599 20.76 1.14 -16.30
CA ASP A 599 20.11 1.98 -17.30
C ASP A 599 18.76 2.48 -16.74
N PRO A 600 18.49 3.79 -16.74
CA PRO A 600 17.23 4.33 -16.20
C PRO A 600 15.95 3.70 -16.80
N ARG A 601 16.03 3.14 -18.00
CA ARG A 601 14.90 2.44 -18.63
C ARG A 601 14.57 1.11 -17.98
N TYR A 602 15.50 0.53 -17.21
CA TYR A 602 15.42 -0.78 -16.58
C TYR A 602 15.69 -0.71 -15.08
N ALA A 603 15.85 0.50 -14.54
CA ALA A 603 16.04 0.71 -13.11
C ALA A 603 14.81 0.26 -12.31
N PHE A 604 15.06 -0.26 -11.12
CA PHE A 604 14.02 -0.70 -10.20
C PHE A 604 14.22 -0.10 -8.81
N ALA A 605 13.13 0.42 -8.25
CA ALA A 605 13.01 0.81 -6.85
C ALA A 605 11.56 0.61 -6.42
N GLY A 606 11.35 -0.25 -5.43
CA GLY A 606 10.05 -0.71 -4.97
C GLY A 606 9.48 0.08 -3.79
N ASP A 607 8.52 -0.54 -3.10
CA ASP A 607 7.83 0.05 -1.94
C ASP A 607 8.79 0.33 -0.79
N GLU A 608 9.79 -0.52 -0.59
CA GLU A 608 10.82 -0.37 0.43
C GLU A 608 11.75 0.84 0.19
N ASP A 609 11.86 1.31 -1.05
CA ASP A 609 12.65 2.48 -1.45
C ASP A 609 11.77 3.74 -1.59
N GLY A 610 10.46 3.57 -1.60
CA GLY A 610 9.49 4.61 -1.91
C GLY A 610 9.38 5.68 -0.83
N ALA A 611 8.93 6.86 -1.26
CA ALA A 611 8.74 8.03 -0.41
C ALA A 611 7.66 7.86 0.67
N PHE A 612 6.87 6.81 0.61
CA PHE A 612 5.83 6.51 1.60
C PHE A 612 6.41 5.96 2.90
N ASN A 613 7.55 5.29 2.81
CA ASN A 613 8.22 4.83 4.00
C ASN A 613 9.24 5.91 4.44
N GLY A 614 9.23 6.31 5.71
CA GLY A 614 10.10 7.36 6.25
C GLY A 614 11.62 7.08 6.10
N HIS A 615 11.99 5.97 5.47
CA HIS A 615 13.37 5.55 5.23
C HIS A 615 13.86 5.88 3.80
N ALA A 616 12.99 6.35 2.90
CA ALA A 616 13.37 6.74 1.54
C ALA A 616 14.58 7.68 1.53
N VAL A 617 15.58 7.33 0.73
CA VAL A 617 16.81 8.12 0.60
C VAL A 617 16.97 8.72 -0.79
N ASP A 618 16.43 8.06 -1.82
CA ASP A 618 16.59 8.47 -3.22
C ASP A 618 15.44 9.37 -3.66
N PRO A 619 15.69 10.65 -3.95
CA PRO A 619 14.66 11.57 -4.39
C PRO A 619 14.06 11.23 -5.76
N ARG A 620 14.70 10.33 -6.52
CA ARG A 620 14.19 9.84 -7.80
C ARG A 620 13.10 8.77 -7.62
N THR A 621 12.98 8.19 -6.42
CA THR A 621 11.94 7.21 -6.09
C THR A 621 10.74 7.92 -5.48
N ALA A 622 9.94 8.54 -6.35
CA ALA A 622 8.85 9.43 -5.93
C ALA A 622 7.55 9.13 -6.68
N PRO A 623 6.50 8.63 -5.99
CA PRO A 623 5.22 8.40 -6.61
C PRO A 623 4.54 9.72 -7.02
N PHE A 624 3.74 9.66 -8.08
CA PHE A 624 2.98 10.78 -8.66
C PHE A 624 3.83 11.95 -9.17
N VAL A 625 5.03 11.64 -9.66
CA VAL A 625 5.94 12.57 -10.31
C VAL A 625 6.27 12.10 -11.73
N LEU A 626 6.62 12.98 -12.63
CA LEU A 626 7.05 12.64 -13.99
C LEU A 626 8.40 13.27 -14.34
N SER A 627 9.06 12.66 -15.32
CA SER A 627 10.28 13.16 -15.93
C SER A 627 11.54 12.89 -15.12
N ASN A 628 12.66 12.80 -15.83
CA ASN A 628 14.01 12.80 -15.26
C ASN A 628 14.46 14.16 -14.70
N GLN A 629 13.54 15.13 -14.67
CA GLN A 629 13.71 16.46 -14.09
C GLN A 629 12.50 16.77 -13.20
N PRO A 630 12.33 16.08 -12.06
CA PRO A 630 11.14 16.20 -11.24
C PRO A 630 10.98 17.58 -10.60
N LEU A 631 12.06 18.30 -10.30
CA LEU A 631 12.01 19.66 -9.77
C LEU A 631 11.41 20.63 -10.80
N GLU A 632 11.87 20.60 -12.03
CA GLU A 632 11.36 21.44 -13.13
C GLU A 632 9.94 21.07 -13.52
N TRP A 633 9.61 19.75 -13.48
CA TRP A 633 8.24 19.29 -13.69
C TRP A 633 7.32 19.87 -12.61
N CYS A 634 7.68 19.75 -11.35
CA CYS A 634 6.93 20.34 -10.23
C CYS A 634 6.78 21.86 -10.37
N GLY A 635 7.83 22.57 -10.72
CA GLY A 635 7.77 24.01 -11.00
C GLY A 635 6.73 24.34 -12.07
N THR A 636 6.72 23.60 -13.17
CA THR A 636 5.73 23.74 -14.24
C THR A 636 4.31 23.49 -13.76
N GLN A 637 4.11 22.40 -12.98
CA GLN A 637 2.81 22.06 -12.43
C GLN A 637 2.28 23.14 -11.48
N LEU A 638 3.13 23.68 -10.60
CA LEU A 638 2.74 24.72 -9.64
C LEU A 638 2.43 26.07 -10.32
N GLU A 639 3.18 26.47 -11.35
CA GLU A 639 2.86 27.68 -12.12
C GLU A 639 1.51 27.53 -12.86
N MET A 640 1.22 26.34 -13.44
CA MET A 640 -0.08 26.04 -14.03
C MET A 640 -1.20 26.12 -12.99
N THR A 641 -1.01 25.48 -11.85
CA THR A 641 -1.95 25.45 -10.71
C THR A 641 -2.27 26.87 -10.22
N LYS A 642 -1.23 27.69 -10.02
CA LYS A 642 -1.37 29.12 -9.65
C LYS A 642 -2.18 29.88 -10.69
N GLY A 643 -1.89 29.65 -11.98
CA GLY A 643 -2.64 30.24 -13.10
C GLY A 643 -4.12 29.84 -13.10
N PHE A 644 -4.42 28.58 -12.88
CA PHE A 644 -5.81 28.08 -12.79
C PHE A 644 -6.55 28.69 -11.60
N ILE A 645 -5.96 28.64 -10.39
CA ILE A 645 -6.57 29.22 -9.18
C ILE A 645 -6.84 30.72 -9.36
N SER A 646 -5.90 31.45 -9.98
CA SER A 646 -6.05 32.91 -10.21
C SER A 646 -7.20 33.30 -11.14
N THR A 647 -7.75 32.33 -11.88
CA THR A 647 -8.83 32.54 -12.84
C THR A 647 -10.10 31.79 -12.47
N LEU A 648 -10.11 31.11 -11.33
CA LEU A 648 -11.21 30.24 -10.90
C LEU A 648 -12.52 31.03 -10.78
N ASP A 649 -12.49 32.20 -10.16
CA ASP A 649 -13.63 33.10 -9.98
C ASP A 649 -14.27 33.59 -11.27
N ARG A 650 -13.60 33.46 -12.41
CA ARG A 650 -14.16 33.78 -13.75
C ARG A 650 -14.85 32.59 -14.39
N ARG A 651 -14.52 31.39 -13.96
CA ARG A 651 -15.09 30.13 -14.46
C ARG A 651 -16.26 29.65 -13.64
N PHE A 652 -16.23 29.94 -12.33
CA PHE A 652 -17.22 29.63 -11.33
C PHE A 652 -17.75 30.92 -10.67
N PRO A 653 -18.99 31.01 -10.21
CA PRO A 653 -20.06 30.04 -10.45
C PRO A 653 -20.80 30.34 -11.75
N LYS A 654 -21.39 29.34 -12.36
CA LYS A 654 -22.45 29.51 -13.33
C LYS A 654 -23.78 29.70 -12.60
N VAL A 655 -24.76 30.31 -13.25
CA VAL A 655 -26.09 30.53 -12.69
C VAL A 655 -26.68 29.19 -12.24
N GLN A 656 -27.12 29.11 -10.97
CA GLN A 656 -27.67 27.93 -10.29
C GLN A 656 -26.67 26.80 -9.96
N GLN A 657 -25.35 26.99 -10.15
CA GLN A 657 -24.38 26.05 -9.61
C GLN A 657 -24.16 26.28 -8.11
N PRO A 658 -23.93 25.20 -7.33
CA PRO A 658 -23.56 25.32 -5.93
C PRO A 658 -22.15 25.91 -5.79
N TRP A 659 -21.91 26.60 -4.69
CA TRP A 659 -20.58 27.14 -4.38
C TRP A 659 -19.55 26.03 -4.11
N ASP A 660 -20.02 24.83 -3.75
CA ASP A 660 -19.18 23.67 -3.51
C ASP A 660 -18.38 23.24 -4.75
N ASP A 661 -18.90 23.48 -5.95
CA ASP A 661 -18.17 23.22 -7.21
C ASP A 661 -16.86 24.04 -7.31
N GLU A 662 -16.88 25.33 -6.89
CA GLU A 662 -15.68 26.15 -6.86
C GLU A 662 -14.72 25.70 -5.76
N ARG A 663 -15.25 25.28 -4.60
CA ARG A 663 -14.48 24.70 -3.51
C ARG A 663 -13.80 23.42 -3.94
N TYR A 664 -14.53 22.48 -4.55
CA TYR A 664 -13.98 21.22 -5.08
C TYR A 664 -12.83 21.50 -6.09
N ALA A 665 -13.07 22.39 -7.04
CA ALA A 665 -12.04 22.73 -8.03
C ALA A 665 -10.80 23.37 -7.38
N PHE A 666 -10.99 24.24 -6.39
CA PHE A 666 -9.89 24.85 -5.64
C PHE A 666 -9.06 23.81 -4.89
N LEU A 667 -9.71 22.92 -4.12
CA LEU A 667 -9.04 21.89 -3.33
C LEU A 667 -8.30 20.88 -4.21
N SER A 668 -8.92 20.47 -5.34
CA SER A 668 -8.29 19.59 -6.34
C SER A 668 -7.02 20.19 -6.95
N LEU A 669 -7.02 21.49 -7.20
CA LEU A 669 -5.82 22.20 -7.65
C LEU A 669 -4.80 22.37 -6.52
N PHE A 670 -5.26 22.68 -5.30
CA PHE A 670 -4.39 22.93 -4.15
C PHE A 670 -3.57 21.68 -3.76
N GLY A 671 -4.11 20.47 -3.90
CA GLY A 671 -3.41 19.21 -3.61
C GLY A 671 -2.07 19.06 -4.31
N ARG A 672 -1.90 19.68 -5.50
CA ARG A 672 -0.63 19.64 -6.24
C ARG A 672 0.55 20.24 -5.47
N TYR A 673 0.30 21.20 -4.57
CA TYR A 673 1.36 21.79 -3.73
C TYR A 673 1.95 20.75 -2.77
N ALA A 674 1.13 19.82 -2.25
CA ALA A 674 1.60 18.79 -1.33
C ALA A 674 2.54 17.79 -2.02
N THR A 675 2.18 17.30 -3.21
CA THR A 675 3.02 16.41 -4.02
C THR A 675 4.38 17.07 -4.31
N CYS A 676 4.37 18.32 -4.77
CA CYS A 676 5.60 19.01 -5.12
C CYS A 676 6.44 19.41 -3.90
N ALA A 677 5.83 19.81 -2.78
CA ALA A 677 6.56 20.09 -1.56
C ALA A 677 7.31 18.84 -1.06
N ARG A 678 6.67 17.67 -1.10
CA ARG A 678 7.31 16.38 -0.78
C ARG A 678 8.48 16.11 -1.73
N THR A 679 8.28 16.27 -3.04
CA THR A 679 9.36 16.10 -4.03
C THR A 679 10.55 16.98 -3.70
N PHE A 680 10.34 18.26 -3.39
CA PHE A 680 11.43 19.20 -3.06
C PHE A 680 12.17 18.78 -1.78
N THR A 681 11.45 18.40 -0.73
CA THR A 681 12.06 18.05 0.56
C THR A 681 12.91 16.79 0.49
N HIS A 682 12.58 15.82 -0.39
CA HIS A 682 13.32 14.57 -0.52
C HIS A 682 14.73 14.73 -1.09
N TYR A 683 15.01 15.84 -1.78
CA TYR A 683 16.38 16.13 -2.22
C TYR A 683 17.30 16.52 -1.08
N ILE A 684 16.75 17.03 0.05
CA ILE A 684 17.54 17.43 1.22
C ILE A 684 18.10 16.20 1.91
N ALA A 685 19.44 16.11 1.99
CA ALA A 685 20.16 14.94 2.44
C ALA A 685 19.83 13.66 1.62
N GLY A 686 19.47 13.81 0.38
CA GLY A 686 19.18 12.69 -0.51
C GLY A 686 20.44 11.95 -0.95
N GLU A 687 20.29 10.65 -1.23
CA GLU A 687 21.33 9.82 -1.83
C GLU A 687 20.71 9.02 -2.97
N HIS A 688 21.34 9.03 -4.14
CA HIS A 688 20.94 8.16 -5.24
C HIS A 688 21.36 6.72 -4.93
N LEU A 689 20.38 5.84 -4.87
CA LEU A 689 20.56 4.42 -4.62
C LEU A 689 20.60 3.64 -5.94
N THR A 690 21.51 2.69 -6.08
CA THR A 690 21.47 1.68 -7.14
C THR A 690 21.50 0.29 -6.55
N ARG A 691 20.65 -0.58 -7.07
CA ARG A 691 20.64 -2.01 -6.76
C ARG A 691 21.65 -2.80 -7.62
N GLY A 692 22.32 -2.13 -8.56
CA GLY A 692 23.39 -2.72 -9.38
C GLY A 692 24.51 -3.28 -8.51
N ARG A 693 25.07 -4.41 -8.95
CA ARG A 693 26.12 -5.13 -8.22
C ARG A 693 27.52 -4.71 -8.70
N VAL A 694 28.53 -5.01 -7.91
CA VAL A 694 29.92 -4.80 -8.30
C VAL A 694 30.20 -5.52 -9.62
N GLY A 695 30.62 -4.75 -10.64
CA GLY A 695 30.89 -5.25 -11.98
C GLY A 695 29.72 -5.12 -12.97
N ASP A 696 28.55 -4.71 -12.54
CA ASP A 696 27.45 -4.36 -13.45
C ASP A 696 27.82 -3.09 -14.26
N PRO A 697 27.38 -2.98 -15.52
CA PRO A 697 27.70 -1.82 -16.35
C PRO A 697 27.27 -0.49 -15.72
N GLY A 698 28.18 0.47 -15.63
CA GLY A 698 27.88 1.81 -15.10
C GLY A 698 27.82 1.93 -13.58
N VAL A 699 27.88 0.83 -12.82
CA VAL A 699 27.82 0.84 -11.36
C VAL A 699 29.21 1.09 -10.79
N GLN A 700 29.38 2.15 -10.01
CA GLN A 700 30.62 2.47 -9.30
C GLN A 700 30.45 2.35 -7.79
N THR A 701 29.32 2.81 -7.26
CA THR A 701 28.99 2.77 -5.83
C THR A 701 27.51 2.44 -5.66
N ALA A 702 27.12 1.87 -4.53
CA ALA A 702 25.72 1.60 -4.21
C ALA A 702 24.94 2.90 -3.90
N LEU A 703 25.61 3.83 -3.21
CA LEU A 703 25.03 5.14 -2.81
C LEU A 703 25.90 6.27 -3.39
N SER A 704 25.23 7.31 -3.85
CA SER A 704 25.86 8.56 -4.30
C SER A 704 25.06 9.73 -3.73
N PRO A 705 25.66 10.59 -2.89
CA PRO A 705 25.00 11.77 -2.37
C PRO A 705 24.45 12.66 -3.46
N VAL A 706 23.28 13.24 -3.26
CA VAL A 706 22.74 14.30 -4.13
C VAL A 706 23.69 15.48 -4.13
N ALA A 707 23.93 16.06 -5.32
CA ALA A 707 24.83 17.19 -5.43
C ALA A 707 24.26 18.43 -4.72
N ARG A 708 25.13 19.18 -4.03
CA ARG A 708 24.74 20.42 -3.33
C ARG A 708 23.96 21.40 -4.20
N SER A 709 24.24 21.45 -5.50
CA SER A 709 23.54 22.31 -6.45
C SER A 709 22.08 21.86 -6.67
N GLU A 710 21.82 20.56 -6.63
CA GLU A 710 20.47 20.00 -6.75
C GLU A 710 19.71 20.18 -5.45
N GLU A 711 20.33 19.93 -4.31
CA GLU A 711 19.75 20.20 -3.00
C GLU A 711 19.38 21.67 -2.85
N TRP A 712 20.29 22.57 -3.27
CA TRP A 712 20.02 24.01 -3.25
C TRP A 712 18.89 24.40 -4.21
N HIS A 713 18.85 23.80 -5.40
CA HIS A 713 17.76 24.06 -6.34
C HIS A 713 16.41 23.61 -5.76
N ALA A 714 16.34 22.42 -5.19
CA ALA A 714 15.14 21.90 -4.54
C ALA A 714 14.69 22.81 -3.37
N TYR A 715 15.65 23.26 -2.56
CA TYR A 715 15.37 24.21 -1.47
C TYR A 715 14.82 25.55 -2.00
N THR A 716 15.39 26.08 -3.05
CA THR A 716 14.93 27.32 -3.70
C THR A 716 13.49 27.18 -4.22
N MET A 717 13.16 26.00 -4.76
CA MET A 717 11.79 25.70 -5.20
C MET A 717 10.83 25.60 -4.01
N LEU A 718 11.28 24.98 -2.92
CA LEU A 718 10.50 24.89 -1.68
C LEU A 718 10.26 26.29 -1.09
N ASP A 719 11.28 27.14 -1.02
CA ASP A 719 11.13 28.52 -0.58
C ASP A 719 10.11 29.26 -1.46
N LYS A 720 10.32 29.28 -2.77
CA LYS A 720 9.46 29.99 -3.74
C LYS A 720 7.99 29.59 -3.69
N TYR A 721 7.69 28.29 -3.51
CA TYR A 721 6.32 27.77 -3.66
C TYR A 721 5.64 27.39 -2.35
N VAL A 722 6.40 27.27 -1.25
CA VAL A 722 5.85 26.83 0.04
C VAL A 722 6.11 27.83 1.16
N PHE A 723 7.31 28.37 1.30
CA PHE A 723 7.65 29.26 2.42
C PHE A 723 7.39 30.73 2.14
N ASP A 724 7.68 31.21 0.92
CA ASP A 724 7.42 32.59 0.54
C ASP A 724 5.90 32.89 0.54
N GLU A 725 5.48 33.93 1.26
CA GLU A 725 4.09 34.35 1.33
C GLU A 725 3.52 34.79 -0.03
N ALA A 726 4.39 35.16 -1.00
CA ALA A 726 3.98 35.49 -2.35
C ALA A 726 3.41 34.29 -3.13
N ALA A 727 3.68 33.05 -2.69
CA ALA A 727 3.05 31.86 -3.23
C ALA A 727 1.54 31.78 -2.96
N TRP A 728 1.07 32.41 -1.88
CA TRP A 728 -0.26 32.24 -1.29
C TRP A 728 -1.20 33.43 -1.51
N GLN A 729 -1.06 34.11 -2.62
CA GLN A 729 -1.90 35.26 -2.98
C GLN A 729 -3.17 34.79 -3.71
N PHE A 730 -4.18 34.42 -2.95
CA PHE A 730 -5.49 34.06 -3.48
C PHE A 730 -6.45 35.25 -3.51
N SER A 731 -7.35 35.28 -4.51
CA SER A 731 -8.39 36.31 -4.59
C SER A 731 -9.32 36.23 -3.36
N PRO A 732 -9.57 37.35 -2.65
CA PRO A 732 -10.57 37.36 -1.59
C PRO A 732 -11.96 36.95 -2.08
N THR A 733 -12.26 37.17 -3.35
CA THR A 733 -13.52 36.76 -3.96
C THR A 733 -13.61 35.23 -4.06
N THR A 734 -12.56 34.58 -4.56
CA THR A 734 -12.47 33.12 -4.58
C THR A 734 -12.62 32.56 -3.17
N LEU A 735 -11.80 33.00 -2.20
CA LEU A 735 -11.84 32.44 -0.84
C LEU A 735 -13.20 32.57 -0.15
N ARG A 736 -13.98 33.64 -0.43
CA ARG A 736 -15.33 33.79 0.14
C ARG A 736 -16.38 32.88 -0.50
N ARG A 737 -16.07 32.22 -1.58
CA ARG A 737 -16.96 31.30 -2.31
C ARG A 737 -16.70 29.83 -1.97
N LEU A 738 -15.56 29.55 -1.31
CA LEU A 738 -15.17 28.18 -0.96
C LEU A 738 -15.97 27.69 0.26
N THR A 739 -17.24 27.33 0.03
CA THR A 739 -18.11 26.74 1.02
C THR A 739 -18.67 25.42 0.50
N TYR A 740 -19.15 24.56 1.37
CA TYR A 740 -19.77 23.29 0.99
C TYR A 740 -21.30 23.40 1.05
N GLU A 741 -21.98 22.48 0.39
CA GLU A 741 -23.41 22.31 0.56
C GLU A 741 -23.74 21.71 1.94
N GLU A 742 -24.88 22.07 2.53
CA GLU A 742 -25.30 21.58 3.85
C GLU A 742 -25.50 20.05 3.86
N TYR A 743 -25.85 19.48 2.71
CA TYR A 743 -25.95 18.04 2.52
C TYR A 743 -24.92 17.55 1.52
N ILE A 744 -23.78 17.09 2.02
CA ILE A 744 -22.82 16.33 1.23
C ILE A 744 -23.15 14.85 1.41
N PRO A 745 -23.78 14.18 0.41
CA PRO A 745 -24.04 12.75 0.50
C PRO A 745 -22.74 12.00 0.71
N PHE A 746 -22.73 11.05 1.66
CA PHE A 746 -21.59 10.16 1.96
C PHE A 746 -20.34 10.81 2.58
N ALA A 747 -20.36 12.08 2.94
CA ALA A 747 -19.44 12.60 3.93
C ALA A 747 -20.21 12.73 5.25
N ASN A 748 -20.15 11.70 6.09
CA ASN A 748 -20.91 11.64 7.36
C ASN A 748 -22.43 11.85 7.19
N PHE A 749 -23.03 11.29 6.13
CA PHE A 749 -24.46 11.40 5.79
C PHE A 749 -25.01 12.83 5.88
N GLY A 750 -24.25 13.77 5.38
CA GLY A 750 -24.68 15.15 5.25
C GLY A 750 -24.54 15.98 6.53
N TYR A 751 -23.93 15.44 7.56
CA TYR A 751 -23.58 16.22 8.75
C TYR A 751 -22.06 16.31 8.86
N ASP A 752 -21.51 17.44 8.42
CA ASP A 752 -20.12 17.77 8.72
C ASP A 752 -20.06 18.41 10.12
N PRO A 753 -19.43 17.74 11.13
CA PRO A 753 -19.32 18.28 12.47
C PRO A 753 -18.32 19.44 12.54
N THR A 754 -17.71 19.84 11.41
CA THR A 754 -16.77 20.97 11.44
C THR A 754 -17.52 22.26 11.79
N PRO A 755 -17.00 23.06 12.71
CA PRO A 755 -17.64 24.33 13.09
C PRO A 755 -17.48 25.44 12.04
N ARG A 756 -16.90 25.11 10.87
CA ARG A 756 -16.59 26.08 9.81
C ARG A 756 -17.23 25.72 8.50
N HIS A 757 -17.91 26.68 7.89
CA HIS A 757 -18.46 26.56 6.52
C HIS A 757 -17.48 27.01 5.43
N ASP A 758 -16.32 27.54 5.80
CA ASP A 758 -15.28 28.04 4.89
C ASP A 758 -14.04 27.13 4.89
N VAL A 759 -13.26 27.20 3.83
CA VAL A 759 -11.97 26.50 3.74
C VAL A 759 -10.95 27.17 4.67
N PRO A 760 -10.34 26.43 5.61
CA PRO A 760 -9.37 26.96 6.57
C PRO A 760 -7.98 27.18 5.92
N ILE A 761 -7.92 28.04 4.90
CA ILE A 761 -6.76 28.17 4.02
C ILE A 761 -5.44 28.45 4.78
N VAL A 762 -5.48 29.25 5.84
CA VAL A 762 -4.28 29.55 6.66
C VAL A 762 -3.77 28.31 7.38
N GLU A 763 -4.68 27.45 7.84
CA GLU A 763 -4.33 26.19 8.51
C GLU A 763 -3.78 25.18 7.50
N MET A 764 -4.41 25.06 6.32
CA MET A 764 -3.96 24.18 5.25
C MET A 764 -2.55 24.53 4.78
N ILE A 765 -2.27 25.80 4.51
CA ILE A 765 -0.93 26.26 4.17
C ILE A 765 0.04 25.98 5.32
N GLY A 766 -0.37 26.29 6.55
CA GLY A 766 0.44 26.03 7.74
C GLY A 766 0.75 24.55 7.94
N ALA A 767 -0.19 23.63 7.63
CA ALA A 767 0.04 22.20 7.65
C ALA A 767 1.07 21.78 6.62
N LEU A 768 0.95 22.26 5.37
CA LEU A 768 1.92 22.01 4.31
C LEU A 768 3.33 22.49 4.68
N GLN A 769 3.44 23.73 5.15
CA GLN A 769 4.72 24.31 5.62
C GLN A 769 5.30 23.54 6.81
N GLY A 770 4.44 23.16 7.75
CA GLY A 770 4.83 22.40 8.93
C GLY A 770 5.31 20.99 8.58
N GLY A 771 4.65 20.32 7.65
CA GLY A 771 5.06 19.01 7.14
C GLY A 771 6.43 19.06 6.45
N ALA A 772 6.67 20.05 5.61
CA ALA A 772 7.97 20.24 4.96
C ALA A 772 9.09 20.45 5.99
N LEU A 773 8.86 21.29 7.01
CA LEU A 773 9.82 21.49 8.11
C LEU A 773 10.03 20.20 8.91
N ALA A 774 8.96 19.50 9.27
CA ALA A 774 9.03 18.26 10.04
C ALA A 774 9.85 17.17 9.31
N TYR A 775 9.72 17.05 7.99
CA TYR A 775 10.52 16.12 7.20
C TYR A 775 12.00 16.53 7.19
N MET A 776 12.32 17.77 6.78
CA MET A 776 13.70 18.24 6.66
C MET A 776 14.47 18.22 7.99
N TYR A 777 13.78 18.42 9.09
CA TYR A 777 14.36 18.45 10.44
C TYR A 777 14.07 17.18 11.24
N SER A 778 13.62 16.11 10.57
CA SER A 778 13.49 14.80 11.21
C SER A 778 14.86 14.26 11.65
N PRO A 779 14.94 13.48 12.74
CA PRO A 779 16.21 12.91 13.19
C PRO A 779 16.96 12.19 12.10
N LEU A 780 16.27 11.44 11.24
CA LEU A 780 16.85 10.67 10.13
C LEU A 780 17.53 11.58 9.09
N VAL A 781 16.86 12.65 8.65
CA VAL A 781 17.43 13.60 7.68
C VAL A 781 18.63 14.34 8.29
N LEU A 782 18.51 14.78 9.56
CA LEU A 782 19.61 15.45 10.26
C LEU A 782 20.83 14.53 10.47
N GLN A 783 20.61 13.23 10.75
CA GLN A 783 21.70 12.25 10.84
C GLN A 783 22.38 12.08 9.48
N ARG A 784 21.62 11.95 8.39
CA ARG A 784 22.19 11.86 7.03
C ARG A 784 23.03 13.10 6.71
N LEU A 785 22.54 14.31 7.01
CA LEU A 785 23.34 15.53 6.83
C LEU A 785 24.62 15.55 7.69
N ALA A 786 24.58 15.03 8.90
CA ALA A 786 25.75 14.91 9.75
C ALA A 786 26.79 13.93 9.17
N ASP A 787 26.33 12.87 8.49
CA ASP A 787 27.19 11.86 7.86
C ASP A 787 27.78 12.29 6.51
N MET A 788 27.11 13.21 5.77
CA MET A 788 27.53 13.63 4.42
C MET A 788 28.99 14.05 4.30
N PRO A 789 29.58 14.81 5.26
CA PRO A 789 30.99 15.17 5.18
C PRO A 789 31.96 13.99 5.19
N THR A 790 31.53 12.81 5.65
CA THR A 790 32.31 11.58 5.64
C THR A 790 32.18 10.79 4.33
N LYS A 791 31.11 11.01 3.57
CA LYS A 791 30.77 10.27 2.35
C LYS A 791 31.13 11.04 1.07
N ALA A 792 31.28 12.35 1.13
CA ALA A 792 31.42 13.22 -0.03
C ALA A 792 32.60 14.18 0.09
N ALA A 793 33.05 14.72 -1.05
CA ALA A 793 34.10 15.74 -1.05
C ALA A 793 33.61 17.03 -0.35
N PRO A 794 34.50 17.77 0.33
CA PRO A 794 34.12 19.03 0.97
C PRO A 794 33.40 20.01 0.02
N GLY A 795 32.23 20.48 0.40
CA GLY A 795 31.41 21.43 -0.36
C GLY A 795 30.61 20.84 -1.54
N SER A 796 30.66 19.51 -1.76
CA SER A 796 29.89 18.86 -2.83
C SER A 796 28.45 18.51 -2.43
N THR A 797 28.11 18.52 -1.13
CA THR A 797 26.79 18.26 -0.57
C THR A 797 26.38 19.34 0.42
N MET A 798 25.10 19.42 0.76
CA MET A 798 24.60 20.25 1.83
C MET A 798 25.14 19.77 3.19
N THR A 799 25.32 20.71 4.10
CA THR A 799 25.68 20.43 5.49
C THR A 799 24.53 20.80 6.43
N LEU A 800 24.60 20.33 7.69
CA LEU A 800 23.68 20.78 8.72
C LEU A 800 23.62 22.32 8.80
N ALA A 801 24.80 22.98 8.81
CA ALA A 801 24.89 24.43 8.87
C ALA A 801 24.22 25.13 7.67
N ASP A 802 24.35 24.56 6.46
CA ASP A 802 23.65 25.09 5.28
C ASP A 802 22.13 25.04 5.45
N LEU A 803 21.59 23.88 5.86
CA LEU A 803 20.13 23.73 6.03
C LEU A 803 19.59 24.73 7.05
N PHE A 804 20.23 24.88 8.21
CA PHE A 804 19.79 25.81 9.24
C PHE A 804 19.87 27.27 8.76
N ALA A 805 21.02 27.68 8.23
CA ALA A 805 21.21 29.06 7.75
C ALA A 805 20.24 29.41 6.60
N TRP A 806 20.00 28.49 5.67
CA TRP A 806 19.07 28.74 4.58
C TRP A 806 17.63 28.88 5.07
N THR A 807 17.19 27.99 5.97
CA THR A 807 15.82 28.04 6.52
C THR A 807 15.63 29.29 7.39
N GLN A 808 16.60 29.63 8.22
CA GLN A 808 16.59 30.86 9.01
C GLN A 808 16.46 32.11 8.11
N THR A 809 17.24 32.16 7.03
CA THR A 809 17.21 33.27 6.06
C THR A 809 15.86 33.34 5.35
N ALA A 810 15.32 32.24 4.86
CA ALA A 810 14.05 32.19 4.15
C ALA A 810 12.89 32.68 5.05
N ILE A 811 12.85 32.23 6.31
CA ILE A 811 11.70 32.44 7.19
C ILE A 811 11.81 33.79 7.96
N PHE A 812 13.00 34.26 8.26
CA PHE A 812 13.19 35.45 9.11
C PHE A 812 13.91 36.61 8.38
N HIS A 813 13.91 36.63 7.03
CA HIS A 813 14.54 37.70 6.25
C HIS A 813 13.99 39.09 6.59
N ASP A 814 12.71 39.20 6.96
CA ASP A 814 12.05 40.43 7.34
C ASP A 814 12.59 40.98 8.67
N ILE A 815 12.78 40.11 9.67
CA ILE A 815 13.39 40.44 10.95
C ILE A 815 14.87 40.81 10.75
N ALA A 816 15.61 40.02 9.97
CA ALA A 816 17.03 40.25 9.69
C ALA A 816 17.27 41.59 8.96
N SER A 817 16.42 41.93 7.97
CA SER A 817 16.48 43.22 7.26
C SER A 817 15.98 44.40 8.11
N GLY A 818 15.46 44.11 9.29
CA GLY A 818 14.91 45.12 10.18
C GLY A 818 13.58 45.70 9.69
N ARG A 819 12.83 45.01 8.87
CA ARG A 819 11.51 45.39 8.39
C ARG A 819 10.48 44.29 8.74
N PRO A 820 10.29 43.97 10.04
CA PRO A 820 9.40 42.89 10.42
C PRO A 820 7.98 43.23 9.99
N GLY A 821 7.33 42.20 9.43
CA GLY A 821 5.98 42.35 8.91
C GLY A 821 5.47 40.99 8.42
N GLY A 822 4.66 41.02 7.38
CA GLY A 822 4.16 39.83 6.72
C GLY A 822 2.73 39.42 7.11
N SER A 823 2.18 38.55 6.32
CA SER A 823 0.83 38.00 6.49
C SER A 823 0.71 37.10 7.73
N GLN A 824 -0.51 36.71 8.07
CA GLN A 824 -0.70 35.70 9.12
C GLN A 824 -0.03 34.36 8.77
N ILE A 825 0.01 33.99 7.47
CA ILE A 825 0.68 32.79 6.99
C ILE A 825 2.17 32.84 7.34
N HIS A 826 2.84 33.96 7.02
CA HIS A 826 4.25 34.13 7.32
C HIS A 826 4.54 34.13 8.84
N ARG A 827 3.75 34.84 9.64
CA ARG A 827 3.88 34.81 11.10
C ARG A 827 3.66 33.40 11.70
N ASN A 828 2.76 32.61 11.13
CA ASN A 828 2.55 31.22 11.57
C ASN A 828 3.75 30.34 11.24
N LEU A 829 4.34 30.49 10.04
CA LEU A 829 5.56 29.79 9.65
C LEU A 829 6.72 30.13 10.59
N GLN A 830 6.93 31.41 10.91
CA GLN A 830 7.95 31.86 11.86
C GLN A 830 7.78 31.20 13.24
N ARG A 831 6.54 31.14 13.78
CA ARG A 831 6.28 30.48 15.06
C ARG A 831 6.52 28.97 15.00
N ARG A 832 6.12 28.32 13.90
CA ARG A 832 6.32 26.88 13.73
C ARG A 832 7.81 26.54 13.73
N TYR A 833 8.60 27.26 12.95
CA TYR A 833 10.02 27.02 12.87
C TYR A 833 10.74 27.31 14.19
N ALA A 834 10.47 28.45 14.83
CA ALA A 834 11.04 28.78 16.13
C ALA A 834 10.68 27.74 17.21
N ARG A 835 9.44 27.24 17.24
CA ARG A 835 9.02 26.17 18.17
C ARG A 835 9.71 24.85 17.89
N MET A 836 9.93 24.50 16.62
CA MET A 836 10.68 23.32 16.25
C MET A 836 12.13 23.40 16.74
N LEU A 837 12.81 24.52 16.53
CA LEU A 837 14.16 24.75 17.07
C LEU A 837 14.16 24.72 18.62
N ALA A 838 13.16 25.33 19.26
CA ALA A 838 13.00 25.31 20.70
C ALA A 838 12.80 23.87 21.24
N SER A 839 11.97 23.07 20.58
CA SER A 839 11.80 21.65 20.91
C SER A 839 13.11 20.87 20.76
N MET A 840 13.87 21.15 19.72
CA MET A 840 15.15 20.47 19.46
C MET A 840 16.19 20.71 20.56
N ILE A 841 16.16 21.85 21.28
CA ILE A 841 17.07 22.14 22.37
C ILE A 841 16.51 21.80 23.76
N THR A 842 15.18 21.69 23.92
CA THR A 842 14.56 21.44 25.23
C THR A 842 14.11 20.01 25.43
N ALA A 843 13.64 19.36 24.36
CA ALA A 843 13.12 17.99 24.34
C ALA A 843 13.44 17.34 22.98
N PRO A 844 14.74 17.12 22.66
CA PRO A 844 15.15 16.56 21.37
C PRO A 844 14.55 15.18 21.16
N SER A 845 14.07 14.92 19.96
CA SER A 845 13.65 13.58 19.56
C SER A 845 14.84 12.62 19.61
N PRO A 846 14.64 11.33 20.00
CA PRO A 846 15.72 10.34 19.97
C PRO A 846 16.43 10.30 18.60
N GLY A 847 17.76 10.30 18.63
CA GLY A 847 18.58 10.30 17.42
C GLY A 847 18.87 11.68 16.83
N THR A 848 18.37 12.78 17.36
CA THR A 848 18.74 14.12 16.90
C THR A 848 20.23 14.39 17.14
N PRO A 849 21.05 14.70 16.09
CA PRO A 849 22.47 14.96 16.26
C PRO A 849 22.78 16.13 17.21
N LEU A 850 23.84 16.02 17.99
CA LEU A 850 24.26 17.07 18.93
C LEU A 850 24.60 18.38 18.19
N ASP A 851 25.22 18.29 17.02
CA ASP A 851 25.53 19.47 16.20
C ASP A 851 24.27 20.16 15.71
N ALA A 852 23.21 19.42 15.38
CA ALA A 852 21.91 20.02 15.02
C ALA A 852 21.30 20.77 16.22
N GLN A 853 21.39 20.21 17.43
CA GLN A 853 20.95 20.89 18.65
C GLN A 853 21.75 22.17 18.93
N ALA A 854 23.08 22.12 18.68
CA ALA A 854 23.93 23.29 18.82
C ALA A 854 23.60 24.39 17.81
N LEU A 855 23.35 24.03 16.54
CA LEU A 855 22.89 24.94 15.50
C LEU A 855 21.51 25.52 15.83
N ALA A 856 20.57 24.70 16.25
CA ALA A 856 19.25 25.19 16.69
C ALA A 856 19.36 26.23 17.81
N ARG A 857 20.28 26.02 18.75
CA ARG A 857 20.51 26.96 19.84
C ARG A 857 21.08 28.29 19.35
N ILE A 858 22.08 28.28 18.46
CA ILE A 858 22.65 29.55 17.95
C ILE A 858 21.66 30.30 17.09
N GLU A 859 20.88 29.62 16.26
CA GLU A 859 19.81 30.25 15.47
C GLU A 859 18.76 30.95 16.37
N LEU A 860 18.37 30.33 17.47
CA LEU A 860 17.45 30.95 18.45
C LEU A 860 18.07 32.18 19.14
N VAL A 861 19.39 32.14 19.45
CA VAL A 861 20.10 33.29 20.02
C VAL A 861 20.11 34.48 19.03
N ASP A 862 20.44 34.19 17.74
CA ASP A 862 20.48 35.24 16.72
C ASP A 862 19.07 35.77 16.41
N LEU A 863 18.06 34.89 16.40
CA LEU A 863 16.67 35.29 16.28
C LEU A 863 16.21 36.19 17.42
N ALA A 864 16.50 35.86 18.69
CA ALA A 864 16.18 36.68 19.85
C ALA A 864 16.80 38.09 19.72
N ALA A 865 18.07 38.19 19.35
CA ALA A 865 18.76 39.46 19.12
C ALA A 865 18.09 40.27 17.97
N GLY A 866 17.68 39.63 16.90
CA GLY A 866 16.95 40.25 15.77
C GLY A 866 15.58 40.77 16.18
N ILE A 867 14.83 39.99 16.98
CA ILE A 867 13.50 40.38 17.49
C ILE A 867 13.61 41.57 18.41
N HIS A 868 14.57 41.58 19.35
CA HIS A 868 14.75 42.71 20.26
C HIS A 868 15.10 44.01 19.52
N ARG A 869 15.99 43.96 18.53
CA ARG A 869 16.25 45.09 17.64
C ARG A 869 14.98 45.61 16.97
N SER A 870 14.14 44.70 16.50
CA SER A 870 12.88 45.05 15.84
C SER A 870 11.84 45.63 16.77
N LEU A 871 11.72 45.12 17.99
CA LEU A 871 10.79 45.63 19.03
C LEU A 871 11.16 47.06 19.52
N GLY A 872 12.43 47.46 19.43
CA GLY A 872 12.88 48.80 19.72
C GLY A 872 12.38 49.90 18.77
N ARG A 873 11.74 49.53 17.66
CA ARG A 873 11.19 50.48 16.70
C ARG A 873 9.88 51.10 17.16
N LYS A 874 9.75 52.41 16.92
CA LYS A 874 8.57 53.18 17.36
C LYS A 874 7.31 52.94 16.52
N GLU A 875 7.45 52.52 15.29
CA GLU A 875 6.41 52.46 14.25
C GLU A 875 6.02 51.03 13.86
N LEU A 876 5.97 50.12 14.84
CA LEU A 876 5.47 48.76 14.60
C LEU A 876 3.94 48.73 14.68
N GLU A 877 3.32 48.14 13.66
CA GLU A 877 1.92 47.78 13.68
C GLU A 877 1.63 46.87 14.91
N PHE A 878 0.46 47.07 15.52
CA PHE A 878 0.11 46.37 16.79
C PHE A 878 0.25 44.86 16.71
N GLN A 879 -0.25 44.27 15.63
CA GLN A 879 -0.22 42.82 15.42
C GLN A 879 1.21 42.27 15.22
N THR A 880 2.04 42.99 14.48
CA THR A 880 3.48 42.69 14.30
C THR A 880 4.20 42.77 15.65
N ARG A 881 3.93 43.81 16.46
CA ARG A 881 4.51 43.95 17.79
C ARG A 881 4.09 42.82 18.72
N ALA A 882 2.80 42.43 18.71
CA ALA A 882 2.28 41.30 19.51
C ALA A 882 2.91 39.98 19.08
N HIS A 883 3.07 39.76 17.79
CA HIS A 883 3.73 38.58 17.26
C HIS A 883 5.19 38.49 17.70
N LEU A 884 5.97 39.57 17.51
CA LEU A 884 7.39 39.63 17.92
C LEU A 884 7.56 39.43 19.43
N ALA A 885 6.69 40.05 20.24
CA ALA A 885 6.75 39.88 21.69
C ALA A 885 6.45 38.47 22.16
N ALA A 886 5.47 37.80 21.54
CA ALA A 886 5.16 36.40 21.79
C ALA A 886 6.31 35.48 21.35
N LEU A 887 6.86 35.72 20.17
CA LEU A 887 7.99 34.97 19.63
C LEU A 887 9.24 35.12 20.51
N ALA A 888 9.55 36.35 20.98
CA ALA A 888 10.64 36.61 21.92
C ALA A 888 10.48 35.77 23.18
N SER A 889 9.28 35.83 23.79
CA SER A 889 9.00 35.09 25.02
C SER A 889 9.11 33.55 24.83
N ASP A 890 8.69 33.02 23.69
CA ASP A 890 8.82 31.57 23.39
C ASP A 890 10.29 31.18 23.24
N VAL A 891 11.09 32.00 22.50
CA VAL A 891 12.52 31.77 22.27
C VAL A 891 13.32 31.89 23.56
N GLU A 892 13.09 32.96 24.34
CA GLU A 892 13.81 33.19 25.63
C GLU A 892 13.53 32.05 26.61
N ARG A 893 12.28 31.64 26.77
CA ARG A 893 11.94 30.46 27.61
C ARG A 893 12.66 29.20 27.20
N ALA A 894 12.78 28.96 25.90
CA ALA A 894 13.49 27.80 25.38
C ALA A 894 15.01 27.88 25.65
N LEU A 895 15.60 29.05 25.49
CA LEU A 895 17.04 29.28 25.78
C LEU A 895 17.38 29.18 27.27
N ASP A 896 16.44 29.58 28.16
CA ASP A 896 16.58 29.52 29.60
C ASP A 896 16.19 28.16 30.19
N ALA A 897 15.54 27.29 29.43
CA ALA A 897 15.13 25.98 29.89
C ALA A 897 16.34 25.15 30.31
N ARG A 898 16.25 24.54 31.50
CA ARG A 898 17.28 23.57 31.94
C ARG A 898 17.01 22.22 31.19
N THR A 899 17.92 21.86 30.32
CA THR A 899 17.87 20.56 29.68
C THR A 899 18.14 19.48 30.73
N VAL A 900 17.20 18.59 30.97
CA VAL A 900 17.47 17.33 31.67
C VAL A 900 18.11 16.39 30.66
N ILE A 901 19.43 16.26 30.70
CA ILE A 901 20.14 15.27 29.89
C ILE A 901 19.85 13.93 30.54
N PRO A 902 19.14 13.00 29.90
CA PRO A 902 19.04 11.63 30.40
C PRO A 902 20.45 11.06 30.53
N ALA A 903 20.78 10.45 31.65
CA ALA A 903 22.03 9.70 31.77
C ALA A 903 22.04 8.62 30.70
N SER A 904 23.08 8.62 29.87
CA SER A 904 23.33 7.69 28.78
C SER A 904 23.43 6.24 29.26
#